data_bf5db7318072c51d8c35ab53d73e5b56
#
_entry.id   bf5db7318072c51d8c35ab53d73e5b56
#
_cell.length_a   1.000
_cell.length_b   1.000
_cell.length_c   1.000
_cell.angle_alpha   90.00
_cell.angle_beta   90.00
_cell.angle_gamma   90.00
#
_symmetry.space_group_name_H-M   'P 1'
#
loop_
_entity.id
_entity.type
_entity.pdbx_description
1 polymer ?
#
loop_
_entity_poly.entity_id
_entity_poly.type
_entity_poly.pdbx_seq_one_letter_code
_entity_poly.pdbx_strand_id
1 'polypeptide(L)'
;MTAGACSVDAPASAPSITRLSADQSWAPAPVEVEGARSVATTSGTTFALHTKHGDVTFVPGINLGTTTPGHYPGEVAIEATDYRRWFAQMGAMGIRAVRIYTIHRPVFYTELLAYNTAHPDAPLYLVQGIYPPDESYTSNRNVFDPGPTAAFDAETRDAVAAVTGRLTRPAGPGRASGTWAVDVSPYVMGWLAGAEMDPAAVRDSDARNGGQPAFTGRYFVSAAGASPTERWLAARLDVLAGALQRTGTIAPLAFANWPTTDPLRHPTEPNDAEDLVGIDANRVQPTSAWRGGYFASYHAYPYFPDFQRHEPAYQQTTYGGRKDPYAGYLTALKKHHATMPTMVTEFGVPSSIGSAHSGPLGRDQGDNTEREAMATNAELLREIKGLGLAGAFVFEWTDEWFKSTWNTSPRQRPLDRKALWHSPWTNEQYFGIVATDAATRSDRTRIGSSAGGVRSVEVSHDESWVYLSVRLTVPPRPLVLGFDVIPTAGEPALLPVGGGRSNGSDVVVVADAEGVRQYGRADQDGRWLDQGKGAASDLLPGTWALQRLTTNHVQTVPTTKWRLPAEFLPVGELRRGDWTPGRAGGDSRAQYSYADGGSTLNLRLAWDSLLMSDPSSRTALLVRGPDRAETITIAAVGVRASAGGGEVAGSYTWQTWDTVTYTERVKDGANLLAQAFRETGATR
;
A
#
# COMPACT_ATOMS: atom_id res chain seq x y z
N MET A 1 -13.44 -53.71 17.87
CA MET A 1 -14.32 -52.55 17.72
C MET A 1 -13.96 -51.54 18.80
N THR A 2 -13.14 -50.59 18.53
CA THR A 2 -12.91 -49.42 19.40
C THR A 2 -12.79 -48.22 18.47
N ALA A 3 -13.78 -47.34 18.56
CA ALA A 3 -13.89 -46.13 17.80
C ALA A 3 -12.86 -45.12 18.33
N GLY A 4 -11.94 -44.70 17.51
CA GLY A 4 -11.04 -43.58 17.77
C GLY A 4 -11.77 -42.26 17.52
N ALA A 5 -11.97 -41.48 18.56
CA ALA A 5 -12.49 -40.14 18.45
C ALA A 5 -11.40 -39.21 17.91
N CYS A 6 -11.65 -38.57 16.78
CA CYS A 6 -10.86 -37.42 16.31
C CYS A 6 -11.16 -36.25 17.26
N SER A 7 -10.17 -35.80 18.00
CA SER A 7 -10.22 -34.53 18.72
C SER A 7 -10.06 -33.40 17.70
N VAL A 8 -11.09 -32.59 17.56
CA VAL A 8 -11.07 -31.32 16.88
C VAL A 8 -10.34 -30.34 17.80
N ASP A 9 -9.17 -29.87 17.39
CA ASP A 9 -8.46 -28.83 18.13
C ASP A 9 -9.33 -27.57 18.19
N ALA A 10 -9.53 -27.08 19.40
CA ALA A 10 -10.26 -25.86 19.66
C ALA A 10 -9.50 -24.64 19.01
N PRO A 11 -10.23 -23.67 18.47
CA PRO A 11 -9.60 -22.47 17.92
C PRO A 11 -8.77 -21.76 18.99
N ALA A 12 -7.57 -21.32 18.60
CA ALA A 12 -6.66 -20.60 19.48
C ALA A 12 -7.40 -19.46 20.20
N SER A 13 -7.32 -19.46 21.53
CA SER A 13 -7.96 -18.45 22.37
C SER A 13 -7.50 -17.05 21.97
N ALA A 14 -8.45 -16.14 21.80
CA ALA A 14 -8.19 -14.72 21.59
C ALA A 14 -7.22 -14.20 22.67
N PRO A 15 -6.26 -13.32 22.30
CA PRO A 15 -5.31 -12.80 23.29
C PRO A 15 -6.06 -12.10 24.41
N SER A 16 -5.73 -12.45 25.66
CA SER A 16 -6.33 -11.86 26.84
C SER A 16 -6.07 -10.34 26.85
N ILE A 17 -7.14 -9.55 26.84
CA ILE A 17 -7.10 -8.09 26.95
C ILE A 17 -6.55 -7.76 28.35
N THR A 18 -5.30 -7.38 28.43
CA THR A 18 -4.74 -6.81 29.67
C THR A 18 -5.38 -5.44 29.85
N ARG A 19 -6.24 -5.27 30.87
CA ARG A 19 -6.73 -3.94 31.25
C ARG A 19 -5.54 -3.04 31.54
N LEU A 20 -5.50 -1.87 30.89
CA LEU A 20 -4.54 -0.85 31.24
C LEU A 20 -4.72 -0.48 32.73
N SER A 21 -3.62 -0.21 33.43
CA SER A 21 -3.69 0.34 34.77
C SER A 21 -4.37 1.71 34.74
N ALA A 22 -4.95 2.15 35.83
CA ALA A 22 -5.56 3.48 35.93
C ALA A 22 -4.59 4.61 35.50
N ASP A 23 -3.30 4.38 35.66
CA ASP A 23 -2.19 5.29 35.30
C ASP A 23 -1.88 5.32 33.79
N GLN A 24 -2.62 4.61 32.95
CA GLN A 24 -2.42 4.55 31.49
C GLN A 24 -3.71 4.78 30.71
N SER A 25 -4.70 5.44 31.31
CA SER A 25 -5.99 5.72 30.65
C SER A 25 -5.82 6.76 29.54
N TRP A 26 -6.19 6.36 28.32
CA TRP A 26 -6.27 7.23 27.15
C TRP A 26 -7.61 7.97 27.05
N ALA A 27 -8.46 7.90 28.07
CA ALA A 27 -9.75 8.58 28.08
C ALA A 27 -9.57 10.09 27.77
N PRO A 28 -10.39 10.69 26.91
CA PRO A 28 -10.26 12.09 26.55
C PRO A 28 -10.39 13.01 27.79
N ALA A 29 -9.49 13.99 27.90
CA ALA A 29 -9.53 15.06 28.88
C ALA A 29 -9.45 16.42 28.15
N PRO A 30 -10.49 16.79 27.36
CA PRO A 30 -10.42 17.96 26.50
C PRO A 30 -10.20 19.22 27.31
N VAL A 31 -9.42 20.13 26.76
CA VAL A 31 -9.20 21.47 27.27
C VAL A 31 -10.15 22.47 26.61
N GLU A 32 -10.43 23.55 27.32
CA GLU A 32 -11.18 24.66 26.76
C GLU A 32 -10.22 25.72 26.21
N VAL A 33 -10.39 26.09 24.95
CA VAL A 33 -9.56 27.06 24.25
C VAL A 33 -10.48 28.14 23.69
N GLU A 34 -10.55 29.29 24.33
CA GLU A 34 -11.40 30.45 23.96
C GLU A 34 -12.88 30.09 23.70
N GLY A 35 -13.45 29.25 24.57
CA GLY A 35 -14.85 28.85 24.49
C GLY A 35 -15.15 27.68 23.55
N ALA A 36 -14.12 27.09 22.94
CA ALA A 36 -14.22 25.84 22.18
C ALA A 36 -13.47 24.69 22.87
N ARG A 37 -13.98 23.48 22.74
CA ARG A 37 -13.35 22.28 23.32
C ARG A 37 -12.34 21.68 22.34
N SER A 38 -11.19 21.26 22.83
CA SER A 38 -10.19 20.56 22.05
C SER A 38 -9.62 19.37 22.81
N VAL A 39 -9.53 18.22 22.16
CA VAL A 39 -8.88 17.02 22.70
C VAL A 39 -7.38 17.00 22.38
N ALA A 40 -6.94 17.83 21.44
CA ALA A 40 -5.52 17.99 21.10
C ALA A 40 -5.18 19.44 20.78
N THR A 41 -3.96 19.86 21.12
CA THR A 41 -3.44 21.21 20.84
C THR A 41 -2.01 21.15 20.33
N THR A 42 -1.52 22.28 19.79
CA THR A 42 -0.11 22.43 19.40
C THR A 42 0.53 23.62 20.10
N SER A 43 1.79 23.51 20.51
CA SER A 43 2.57 24.59 21.07
C SER A 43 4.04 24.45 20.68
N GLY A 44 4.57 25.39 19.92
CA GLY A 44 5.89 25.27 19.32
C GLY A 44 5.97 23.96 18.50
N THR A 45 6.95 23.14 18.76
CA THR A 45 7.13 21.83 18.08
C THR A 45 6.39 20.68 18.75
N THR A 46 5.59 20.95 19.78
CA THR A 46 4.86 19.92 20.52
C THR A 46 3.42 19.82 20.03
N PHE A 47 2.99 18.60 19.73
CA PHE A 47 1.60 18.20 19.62
C PHE A 47 1.21 17.52 20.93
N ALA A 48 0.10 17.89 21.54
CA ALA A 48 -0.38 17.31 22.78
C ALA A 48 -1.79 16.76 22.60
N LEU A 49 -1.96 15.46 22.74
CA LEU A 49 -3.26 14.80 22.89
C LEU A 49 -3.59 14.74 24.38
N HIS A 50 -4.66 15.42 24.81
CA HIS A 50 -5.06 15.55 26.20
C HIS A 50 -5.85 14.34 26.66
N THR A 51 -5.28 13.56 27.59
CA THR A 51 -5.90 12.37 28.16
C THR A 51 -6.00 12.49 29.68
N LYS A 52 -6.82 11.65 30.30
CA LYS A 52 -6.91 11.60 31.79
C LYS A 52 -5.58 11.19 32.46
N HIS A 53 -4.71 10.55 31.72
CA HIS A 53 -3.37 10.20 32.19
C HIS A 53 -2.38 11.39 32.08
N GLY A 54 -2.71 12.41 31.31
CA GLY A 54 -1.86 13.54 30.95
C GLY A 54 -1.71 13.69 29.44
N ASP A 55 -0.83 14.60 29.05
CA ASP A 55 -0.61 14.90 27.64
C ASP A 55 0.26 13.84 26.96
N VAL A 56 -0.23 13.28 25.85
CA VAL A 56 0.51 12.38 24.99
C VAL A 56 1.11 13.17 23.85
N THR A 57 2.43 13.19 23.75
CA THR A 57 3.16 14.01 22.77
C THR A 57 3.64 13.23 21.53
N PHE A 58 3.43 11.91 21.50
CA PHE A 58 3.63 11.07 20.34
C PHE A 58 2.44 10.13 20.19
N VAL A 59 1.74 10.23 19.07
CA VAL A 59 0.56 9.40 18.81
C VAL A 59 0.85 8.37 17.72
N PRO A 60 0.94 7.07 18.08
CA PRO A 60 1.01 6.00 17.08
C PRO A 60 -0.37 5.67 16.54
N GLY A 61 -0.49 5.59 15.23
CA GLY A 61 -1.77 5.38 14.54
C GLY A 61 -1.67 4.46 13.33
N ILE A 62 -2.82 4.28 12.71
CA ILE A 62 -3.01 3.45 11.51
C ILE A 62 -3.84 4.20 10.47
N ASN A 63 -3.52 4.02 9.20
CA ASN A 63 -4.35 4.47 8.09
C ASN A 63 -5.42 3.43 7.77
N LEU A 64 -6.61 3.87 7.41
CA LEU A 64 -7.73 3.03 7.03
C LEU A 64 -8.33 3.53 5.71
N GLY A 65 -8.29 2.68 4.69
CA GLY A 65 -8.93 2.89 3.40
C GLY A 65 -10.46 2.85 3.47
N THR A 66 -11.11 2.97 2.31
CA THR A 66 -12.58 3.06 2.20
C THR A 66 -13.22 1.81 1.60
N THR A 67 -12.44 0.79 1.26
CA THR A 67 -12.94 -0.34 0.47
C THR A 67 -12.48 -1.70 0.97
N THR A 68 -13.02 -2.75 0.36
CA THR A 68 -12.72 -4.16 0.59
C THR A 68 -12.44 -4.84 -0.76
N PRO A 69 -11.83 -6.04 -0.80
CA PRO A 69 -11.61 -6.76 -2.04
C PRO A 69 -12.86 -6.85 -2.92
N GLY A 70 -12.67 -6.73 -4.22
CA GLY A 70 -13.76 -6.69 -5.21
C GLY A 70 -14.32 -5.30 -5.48
N HIS A 71 -13.91 -4.29 -4.73
CA HIS A 71 -14.44 -2.93 -4.81
C HIS A 71 -13.35 -1.88 -4.97
N TYR A 72 -13.72 -0.72 -5.49
CA TYR A 72 -12.87 0.47 -5.56
C TYR A 72 -13.18 1.44 -4.41
N PRO A 73 -12.23 2.33 -4.04
CA PRO A 73 -12.42 3.25 -2.90
C PRO A 73 -13.69 4.10 -2.96
N GLY A 74 -14.08 4.54 -4.18
CA GLY A 74 -15.29 5.33 -4.39
C GLY A 74 -16.61 4.60 -4.13
N GLU A 75 -16.59 3.26 -4.02
CA GLU A 75 -17.77 2.44 -3.70
C GLU A 75 -18.04 2.39 -2.19
N VAL A 76 -17.05 2.73 -1.36
CA VAL A 76 -17.16 2.80 0.12
C VAL A 76 -17.75 1.53 0.71
N ALA A 77 -17.20 0.38 0.34
CA ALA A 77 -17.84 -0.94 0.51
C ALA A 77 -17.79 -1.50 1.94
N ILE A 78 -17.03 -0.89 2.85
CA ILE A 78 -16.84 -1.40 4.22
C ILE A 78 -18.16 -1.39 5.00
N GLU A 79 -18.51 -2.50 5.65
CA GLU A 79 -19.73 -2.68 6.40
C GLU A 79 -19.53 -2.54 7.93
N ALA A 80 -20.63 -2.43 8.68
CA ALA A 80 -20.59 -2.28 10.14
C ALA A 80 -19.86 -3.43 10.85
N THR A 81 -20.00 -4.65 10.35
CA THR A 81 -19.34 -5.83 10.91
C THR A 81 -17.83 -5.78 10.77
N ASP A 82 -17.33 -5.18 9.69
CA ASP A 82 -15.89 -5.02 9.42
C ASP A 82 -15.31 -4.00 10.40
N TYR A 83 -15.90 -2.80 10.50
CA TYR A 83 -15.47 -1.78 11.46
C TYR A 83 -15.45 -2.28 12.89
N ARG A 84 -16.50 -3.00 13.31
CA ARG A 84 -16.59 -3.56 14.67
C ARG A 84 -15.46 -4.54 14.96
N ARG A 85 -15.17 -5.42 14.03
CA ARG A 85 -14.08 -6.38 14.12
C ARG A 85 -12.72 -5.67 14.12
N TRP A 86 -12.51 -4.75 13.19
CA TRP A 86 -11.25 -4.04 13.04
C TRP A 86 -10.94 -3.12 14.23
N PHE A 87 -11.90 -2.38 14.75
CA PHE A 87 -11.66 -1.54 15.93
C PHE A 87 -11.28 -2.38 17.17
N ALA A 88 -11.90 -3.55 17.34
CA ALA A 88 -11.53 -4.46 18.41
C ALA A 88 -10.09 -4.99 18.22
N GLN A 89 -9.71 -5.35 17.01
CA GLN A 89 -8.35 -5.79 16.69
C GLN A 89 -7.33 -4.66 16.86
N MET A 90 -7.60 -3.46 16.37
CA MET A 90 -6.74 -2.28 16.55
C MET A 90 -6.51 -2.00 18.04
N GLY A 91 -7.57 -1.98 18.83
CA GLY A 91 -7.47 -1.79 20.28
C GLY A 91 -6.62 -2.84 20.97
N ALA A 92 -6.78 -4.12 20.61
CA ALA A 92 -5.99 -5.23 21.14
C ALA A 92 -4.50 -5.13 20.77
N MET A 93 -4.18 -4.58 19.59
CA MET A 93 -2.80 -4.30 19.15
C MET A 93 -2.16 -3.10 19.87
N GLY A 94 -2.95 -2.25 20.53
CA GLY A 94 -2.44 -1.05 21.18
C GLY A 94 -2.47 0.19 20.29
N ILE A 95 -3.12 0.13 19.13
CA ILE A 95 -3.38 1.28 18.27
C ILE A 95 -4.34 2.22 19.00
N ARG A 96 -4.09 3.54 18.95
CA ARG A 96 -4.88 4.56 19.62
C ARG A 96 -5.40 5.65 18.71
N ALA A 97 -4.97 5.68 17.46
CA ALA A 97 -5.47 6.63 16.47
C ALA A 97 -5.70 5.96 15.12
N VAL A 98 -6.78 6.35 14.46
CA VAL A 98 -7.11 5.93 13.10
C VAL A 98 -7.17 7.19 12.24
N ARG A 99 -6.47 7.19 11.12
CA ARG A 99 -6.64 8.21 10.08
C ARG A 99 -7.47 7.65 8.94
N ILE A 100 -8.47 8.40 8.50
CA ILE A 100 -9.25 8.15 7.29
C ILE A 100 -9.03 9.27 6.29
N TYR A 101 -9.12 8.95 4.99
CA TYR A 101 -8.77 9.87 3.91
C TYR A 101 -9.92 10.80 3.52
N THR A 102 -11.16 10.32 3.70
CA THR A 102 -12.39 11.00 3.28
C THR A 102 -13.52 10.68 4.24
N ILE A 103 -14.71 11.15 3.96
CA ILE A 103 -15.92 10.83 4.72
C ILE A 103 -16.30 9.37 4.47
N HIS A 104 -16.26 8.55 5.50
CA HIS A 104 -16.76 7.17 5.46
C HIS A 104 -18.28 7.12 5.62
N ARG A 105 -18.89 5.97 5.32
CA ARG A 105 -20.32 5.73 5.54
C ARG A 105 -20.72 5.99 6.99
N PRO A 106 -21.99 6.33 7.29
CA PRO A 106 -22.47 6.60 8.65
C PRO A 106 -22.11 5.51 9.66
N VAL A 107 -22.06 4.26 9.22
CA VAL A 107 -21.73 3.10 10.06
C VAL A 107 -20.32 3.18 10.67
N PHE A 108 -19.33 3.79 9.99
CA PHE A 108 -17.99 4.00 10.56
C PHE A 108 -18.08 4.81 11.87
N TYR A 109 -18.75 5.94 11.83
CA TYR A 109 -18.86 6.85 12.98
C TYR A 109 -19.69 6.22 14.10
N THR A 110 -20.71 5.46 13.74
CA THR A 110 -21.53 4.70 14.71
C THR A 110 -20.72 3.64 15.43
N GLU A 111 -19.96 2.82 14.70
CA GLU A 111 -19.16 1.76 15.28
C GLU A 111 -17.93 2.32 16.05
N LEU A 112 -17.34 3.44 15.59
CA LEU A 112 -16.28 4.12 16.33
C LEU A 112 -16.80 4.65 17.69
N LEU A 113 -17.96 5.28 17.72
CA LEU A 113 -18.58 5.74 18.97
C LEU A 113 -18.94 4.58 19.88
N ALA A 114 -19.48 3.50 19.32
CA ALA A 114 -19.82 2.28 20.08
C ALA A 114 -18.56 1.65 20.70
N TYR A 115 -17.49 1.49 19.93
CA TYR A 115 -16.20 1.01 20.41
C TYR A 115 -15.65 1.90 21.55
N ASN A 116 -15.58 3.21 21.34
CA ASN A 116 -15.05 4.16 22.32
C ASN A 116 -15.88 4.20 23.61
N THR A 117 -17.20 4.05 23.49
CA THR A 117 -18.10 3.96 24.66
C THR A 117 -17.86 2.69 25.47
N ALA A 118 -17.61 1.57 24.79
CA ALA A 118 -17.29 0.29 25.44
C ALA A 118 -15.87 0.23 26.01
N HIS A 119 -14.95 1.05 25.51
CA HIS A 119 -13.55 1.07 25.90
C HIS A 119 -13.09 2.50 26.32
N PRO A 120 -13.70 3.11 27.36
CA PRO A 120 -13.48 4.51 27.69
C PRO A 120 -12.03 4.82 28.06
N ASP A 121 -11.27 3.88 28.61
CA ASP A 121 -9.86 4.04 28.98
C ASP A 121 -8.89 3.75 27.82
N ALA A 122 -9.37 3.22 26.72
CA ALA A 122 -8.58 2.86 25.54
C ALA A 122 -9.31 3.18 24.23
N PRO A 123 -9.82 4.41 24.05
CA PRO A 123 -10.53 4.80 22.85
C PRO A 123 -9.60 4.82 21.64
N LEU A 124 -10.21 4.81 20.45
CA LEU A 124 -9.57 5.14 19.19
C LEU A 124 -9.86 6.62 18.86
N TYR A 125 -8.82 7.40 18.73
CA TYR A 125 -8.90 8.77 18.27
C TYR A 125 -8.97 8.81 16.73
N LEU A 126 -9.53 9.88 16.20
CA LEU A 126 -9.71 10.05 14.76
C LEU A 126 -8.86 11.22 14.23
N VAL A 127 -8.13 10.99 13.17
CA VAL A 127 -7.66 12.03 12.25
C VAL A 127 -8.56 11.97 11.02
N GLN A 128 -9.41 12.99 10.87
CA GLN A 128 -10.36 13.08 9.77
C GLN A 128 -9.69 13.69 8.55
N GLY A 129 -9.63 12.92 7.47
CA GLY A 129 -9.22 13.41 6.16
C GLY A 129 -10.33 14.10 5.41
N ILE A 130 -9.94 15.02 4.52
CA ILE A 130 -10.80 15.68 3.54
C ILE A 130 -10.18 15.48 2.18
N TYR A 131 -10.74 14.57 1.40
CA TYR A 131 -10.18 14.23 0.10
C TYR A 131 -10.52 15.30 -0.93
N PRO A 132 -9.55 15.78 -1.74
CA PRO A 132 -9.82 16.76 -2.78
C PRO A 132 -10.49 16.08 -3.98
N PRO A 133 -11.10 16.84 -4.89
CA PRO A 133 -11.58 16.33 -6.18
C PRO A 133 -10.38 16.12 -7.13
N ASP A 134 -9.57 15.13 -6.83
CA ASP A 134 -8.23 14.89 -7.36
C ASP A 134 -8.21 14.74 -8.89
N GLU A 135 -9.15 13.99 -9.45
CA GLU A 135 -9.26 13.81 -10.91
C GLU A 135 -9.41 15.14 -11.65
N SER A 136 -10.30 16.02 -11.17
CA SER A 136 -10.49 17.34 -11.78
C SER A 136 -9.26 18.21 -11.68
N TYR A 137 -8.57 18.16 -10.54
CA TYR A 137 -7.35 18.91 -10.29
C TYR A 137 -6.20 18.38 -11.15
N THR A 138 -5.98 17.07 -11.18
CA THR A 138 -4.90 16.44 -11.97
C THR A 138 -5.13 16.62 -13.47
N SER A 139 -6.38 16.51 -13.94
CA SER A 139 -6.73 16.70 -15.36
C SER A 139 -6.56 18.14 -15.81
N ASN A 140 -7.05 19.09 -15.03
CA ASN A 140 -7.00 20.53 -15.37
C ASN A 140 -5.66 21.18 -15.00
N ARG A 141 -4.93 20.57 -14.07
CA ARG A 141 -3.67 21.10 -13.52
C ARG A 141 -3.81 22.54 -13.03
N ASN A 142 -4.89 22.84 -12.31
CA ASN A 142 -5.17 24.16 -11.78
C ASN A 142 -6.05 24.11 -10.55
N VAL A 143 -5.47 24.29 -9.35
CA VAL A 143 -6.22 24.28 -8.07
C VAL A 143 -7.21 25.43 -7.96
N PHE A 144 -7.01 26.53 -8.69
CA PHE A 144 -7.88 27.71 -8.67
C PHE A 144 -9.11 27.59 -9.57
N ASP A 145 -9.25 26.50 -10.32
CA ASP A 145 -10.48 26.29 -11.08
C ASP A 145 -11.70 26.31 -10.13
N PRO A 146 -12.78 27.03 -10.48
CA PRO A 146 -13.92 27.21 -9.59
C PRO A 146 -14.58 25.89 -9.17
N GLY A 147 -14.67 24.92 -10.09
CA GLY A 147 -15.30 23.62 -9.83
C GLY A 147 -14.58 22.82 -8.75
N PRO A 148 -13.29 22.46 -8.90
CA PRO A 148 -12.51 21.76 -7.88
C PRO A 148 -12.46 22.46 -6.54
N THR A 149 -12.28 23.77 -6.54
CA THR A 149 -12.27 24.58 -5.31
C THR A 149 -13.62 24.52 -4.58
N ALA A 150 -14.74 24.69 -5.29
CA ALA A 150 -16.06 24.62 -4.69
C ALA A 150 -16.41 23.23 -4.17
N ALA A 151 -16.00 22.19 -4.90
CA ALA A 151 -16.18 20.78 -4.50
C ALA A 151 -15.41 20.47 -3.21
N PHE A 152 -14.15 20.90 -3.11
CA PHE A 152 -13.33 20.70 -1.91
C PHE A 152 -13.90 21.46 -0.70
N ASP A 153 -14.40 22.69 -0.89
CA ASP A 153 -15.07 23.45 0.16
C ASP A 153 -16.39 22.82 0.61
N ALA A 154 -17.12 22.18 -0.31
CA ALA A 154 -18.33 21.44 0.02
C ALA A 154 -17.98 20.18 0.83
N GLU A 155 -17.00 19.38 0.38
CA GLU A 155 -16.52 18.21 1.10
C GLU A 155 -15.99 18.57 2.49
N THR A 156 -15.30 19.71 2.64
CA THR A 156 -14.84 20.23 3.94
C THR A 156 -16.02 20.47 4.89
N ARG A 157 -17.09 21.12 4.43
CA ARG A 157 -18.28 21.36 5.25
C ARG A 157 -19.02 20.07 5.59
N ASP A 158 -19.12 19.16 4.62
CA ASP A 158 -19.74 17.85 4.81
C ASP A 158 -18.96 17.00 5.82
N ALA A 159 -17.61 17.01 5.77
CA ALA A 159 -16.77 16.29 6.73
C ALA A 159 -17.00 16.77 8.17
N VAL A 160 -17.06 18.08 8.38
CA VAL A 160 -17.36 18.65 9.70
C VAL A 160 -18.79 18.26 10.15
N ALA A 161 -19.75 18.28 9.24
CA ALA A 161 -21.13 17.87 9.54
C ALA A 161 -21.24 16.37 9.82
N ALA A 162 -20.48 15.51 9.11
CA ALA A 162 -20.43 14.06 9.35
C ALA A 162 -19.89 13.73 10.74
N VAL A 163 -18.75 14.33 11.10
CA VAL A 163 -18.10 14.14 12.41
C VAL A 163 -19.01 14.56 13.57
N THR A 164 -19.81 15.63 13.38
CA THR A 164 -20.73 16.16 14.40
C THR A 164 -22.14 15.55 14.36
N GLY A 165 -22.37 14.54 13.49
CA GLY A 165 -23.65 13.86 13.38
C GLY A 165 -24.78 14.71 12.80
N ARG A 166 -24.47 15.62 11.88
CA ARG A 166 -25.43 16.61 11.32
C ARG A 166 -25.49 16.59 9.79
N LEU A 167 -24.97 15.53 9.16
CA LEU A 167 -24.95 15.39 7.71
C LEU A 167 -26.07 14.46 7.23
N THR A 168 -26.81 14.89 6.21
CA THR A 168 -27.59 14.01 5.34
C THR A 168 -27.12 14.26 3.91
N ARG A 169 -26.57 13.25 3.26
CA ARG A 169 -26.00 13.36 1.91
C ARG A 169 -26.61 12.30 0.99
N PRO A 170 -27.20 12.71 -0.15
CA PRO A 170 -27.78 11.78 -1.11
C PRO A 170 -26.69 10.94 -1.78
N ALA A 171 -27.07 9.79 -2.33
CA ALA A 171 -26.20 8.96 -3.14
C ALA A 171 -25.61 9.75 -4.31
N GLY A 172 -24.34 9.48 -4.58
CA GLY A 172 -23.60 10.07 -5.68
C GLY A 172 -22.35 9.25 -5.96
N PRO A 173 -21.80 9.33 -7.18
CA PRO A 173 -20.63 8.55 -7.56
C PRO A 173 -19.41 8.94 -6.71
N GLY A 174 -18.60 7.95 -6.38
CA GLY A 174 -17.30 8.13 -5.72
C GLY A 174 -17.34 8.67 -4.29
N ARG A 175 -18.49 8.63 -3.59
CA ARG A 175 -18.61 9.19 -2.24
C ARG A 175 -19.61 8.46 -1.35
N ALA A 176 -19.36 8.47 -0.05
CA ALA A 176 -20.31 7.98 0.94
C ALA A 176 -21.61 8.79 0.96
N SER A 177 -22.73 8.12 1.21
CA SER A 177 -24.07 8.68 1.30
C SER A 177 -24.82 8.15 2.52
N GLY A 178 -25.88 8.82 2.94
CA GLY A 178 -26.72 8.44 4.07
C GLY A 178 -26.92 9.58 5.07
N THR A 179 -27.27 9.22 6.31
CA THR A 179 -27.47 10.18 7.40
C THR A 179 -26.50 9.87 8.54
N TRP A 180 -25.61 10.82 8.84
CA TRP A 180 -24.71 10.78 10.00
C TRP A 180 -25.44 11.41 11.18
N ALA A 181 -25.70 10.62 12.21
CA ALA A 181 -26.53 11.02 13.35
C ALA A 181 -25.81 10.92 14.70
N VAL A 182 -24.52 10.55 14.71
CA VAL A 182 -23.71 10.43 15.92
C VAL A 182 -22.56 11.42 15.92
N ASP A 183 -22.29 12.03 17.08
CA ASP A 183 -21.22 12.99 17.28
C ASP A 183 -19.96 12.26 17.79
N VAL A 184 -18.92 12.21 16.97
CA VAL A 184 -17.59 11.66 17.32
C VAL A 184 -16.55 12.76 17.53
N SER A 185 -16.95 14.03 17.46
CA SER A 185 -16.03 15.17 17.61
C SER A 185 -15.20 15.13 18.90
N PRO A 186 -15.68 14.56 20.04
CA PRO A 186 -14.85 14.42 21.26
C PRO A 186 -13.61 13.54 21.09
N TYR A 187 -13.53 12.76 20.03
CA TYR A 187 -12.42 11.87 19.73
C TYR A 187 -11.57 12.34 18.53
N VAL A 188 -11.91 13.47 17.90
CA VAL A 188 -11.15 14.00 16.76
C VAL A 188 -9.94 14.74 17.26
N MET A 189 -8.74 14.15 17.05
CA MET A 189 -7.47 14.71 17.47
C MET A 189 -6.80 15.59 16.40
N GLY A 190 -7.25 15.53 15.16
CA GLY A 190 -6.70 16.31 14.05
C GLY A 190 -7.50 16.20 12.77
N TRP A 191 -7.26 17.14 11.87
CA TRP A 191 -7.84 17.19 10.53
C TRP A 191 -6.73 17.30 9.50
N LEU A 192 -6.86 16.52 8.44
CA LEU A 192 -5.88 16.47 7.35
C LEU A 192 -6.56 16.84 6.03
N ALA A 193 -6.27 18.02 5.52
CA ALA A 193 -6.83 18.51 4.26
C ALA A 193 -5.99 18.01 3.08
N GLY A 194 -6.65 17.53 2.03
CA GLY A 194 -5.99 17.13 0.79
C GLY A 194 -5.41 15.71 0.81
N ALA A 195 -4.69 15.41 -0.27
CA ALA A 195 -3.96 14.19 -0.53
C ALA A 195 -2.56 14.54 -1.05
N GLU A 196 -1.78 13.56 -1.45
CA GLU A 196 -0.51 13.75 -2.17
C GLU A 196 -0.76 14.50 -3.48
N MET A 197 -0.24 15.72 -3.58
CA MET A 197 -0.45 16.54 -4.77
C MET A 197 0.56 16.15 -5.86
N ASP A 198 0.06 15.93 -7.08
CA ASP A 198 0.92 15.65 -8.24
C ASP A 198 1.85 16.84 -8.50
N PRO A 199 3.19 16.65 -8.52
CA PRO A 199 4.14 17.76 -8.62
C PRO A 199 4.05 18.51 -9.95
N ALA A 200 3.70 17.85 -11.06
CA ALA A 200 3.53 18.51 -12.35
C ALA A 200 2.24 19.35 -12.36
N ALA A 201 1.16 18.87 -11.71
CA ALA A 201 -0.07 19.65 -11.57
C ALA A 201 0.16 20.89 -10.69
N VAL A 202 0.89 20.75 -9.58
CA VAL A 202 1.28 21.89 -8.71
C VAL A 202 2.08 22.93 -9.50
N ARG A 203 3.15 22.51 -10.19
CA ARG A 203 3.97 23.41 -11.02
C ARG A 203 3.13 24.15 -12.06
N ASP A 204 2.29 23.43 -12.80
CA ASP A 204 1.48 24.00 -13.86
C ASP A 204 0.40 24.96 -13.32
N SER A 205 -0.19 24.62 -12.17
CA SER A 205 -1.11 25.49 -11.44
C SER A 205 -0.42 26.77 -10.97
N ASP A 206 0.75 26.65 -10.36
CA ASP A 206 1.52 27.79 -9.86
C ASP A 206 1.96 28.73 -11.00
N ALA A 207 2.39 28.16 -12.13
CA ALA A 207 2.76 28.95 -13.32
C ALA A 207 1.58 29.76 -13.86
N ARG A 208 0.37 29.20 -13.89
CA ARG A 208 -0.84 29.88 -14.37
C ARG A 208 -1.33 30.97 -13.41
N ASN A 209 -1.09 30.81 -12.12
CA ASN A 209 -1.67 31.62 -11.07
C ASN A 209 -0.64 32.53 -10.36
N GLY A 210 0.51 32.79 -10.94
CA GLY A 210 1.57 33.61 -10.36
C GLY A 210 1.13 35.02 -9.94
N GLY A 211 0.09 35.56 -10.59
CA GLY A 211 -0.50 36.87 -10.26
C GLY A 211 -1.52 36.87 -9.13
N GLN A 212 -1.85 35.72 -8.55
CA GLN A 212 -2.80 35.67 -7.43
C GLN A 212 -2.25 36.47 -6.23
N PRO A 213 -3.09 37.28 -5.54
CA PRO A 213 -2.66 38.01 -4.37
C PRO A 213 -2.37 37.08 -3.20
N ALA A 214 -1.62 37.56 -2.20
CA ALA A 214 -1.48 36.88 -0.93
C ALA A 214 -2.87 36.65 -0.29
N PHE A 215 -3.08 35.47 0.24
CA PHE A 215 -4.34 35.17 0.92
C PHE A 215 -4.33 35.72 2.35
N THR A 216 -5.40 36.43 2.72
CA THR A 216 -5.60 36.95 4.08
C THR A 216 -7.00 36.54 4.53
N GLY A 217 -7.09 35.42 5.25
CA GLY A 217 -8.30 34.94 5.87
C GLY A 217 -8.45 35.39 7.33
N ARG A 218 -9.52 34.95 7.97
CA ARG A 218 -9.74 35.20 9.40
C ARG A 218 -8.85 34.28 10.25
N TYR A 219 -8.74 33.03 9.88
CA TYR A 219 -8.07 31.99 10.66
C TYR A 219 -6.71 31.58 10.08
N PHE A 220 -6.54 31.69 8.78
CA PHE A 220 -5.29 31.42 8.10
C PHE A 220 -4.92 32.52 7.11
N VAL A 221 -3.60 32.67 6.93
CA VAL A 221 -3.02 33.58 5.95
C VAL A 221 -1.87 32.90 5.22
N SER A 222 -1.57 33.33 4.01
CA SER A 222 -0.35 32.93 3.33
C SER A 222 0.81 33.86 3.72
N ALA A 223 1.98 33.30 4.04
CA ALA A 223 3.18 34.07 4.35
C ALA A 223 3.72 34.81 3.09
N ALA A 224 4.61 35.76 3.33
CA ALA A 224 5.34 36.40 2.24
C ALA A 224 6.14 35.38 1.44
N GLY A 225 6.07 35.44 0.13
CA GLY A 225 6.73 34.49 -0.78
C GLY A 225 6.03 33.14 -0.93
N ALA A 226 4.82 32.98 -0.39
CA ALA A 226 4.04 31.78 -0.61
C ALA A 226 3.70 31.59 -2.10
N SER A 227 3.78 30.33 -2.57
CA SER A 227 3.37 29.96 -3.92
C SER A 227 1.86 30.11 -4.11
N PRO A 228 1.33 30.13 -5.33
CA PRO A 228 -0.11 30.10 -5.56
C PRO A 228 -0.79 28.90 -4.87
N THR A 229 -0.23 27.71 -4.97
CA THR A 229 -0.79 26.51 -4.30
C THR A 229 -0.80 26.68 -2.77
N GLU A 230 0.23 27.23 -2.15
CA GLU A 230 0.25 27.52 -0.70
C GLU A 230 -0.79 28.56 -0.30
N ARG A 231 -1.05 29.58 -1.15
CA ARG A 231 -2.13 30.57 -0.94
C ARG A 231 -3.50 29.89 -1.01
N TRP A 232 -3.67 28.97 -1.96
CA TRP A 232 -4.89 28.19 -2.09
C TRP A 232 -5.11 27.29 -0.86
N LEU A 233 -4.08 26.59 -0.40
CA LEU A 233 -4.14 25.75 0.82
C LEU A 233 -4.49 26.59 2.06
N ALA A 234 -3.90 27.77 2.22
CA ALA A 234 -4.26 28.69 3.30
C ALA A 234 -5.75 29.04 3.28
N ALA A 235 -6.31 29.29 2.08
CA ALA A 235 -7.73 29.56 1.92
C ALA A 235 -8.61 28.33 2.25
N ARG A 236 -8.16 27.11 1.93
CA ARG A 236 -8.92 25.89 2.27
C ARG A 236 -8.90 25.62 3.77
N LEU A 237 -7.75 25.80 4.42
CA LEU A 237 -7.66 25.68 5.88
C LEU A 237 -8.47 26.76 6.62
N ASP A 238 -8.58 27.98 6.07
CA ASP A 238 -9.44 29.03 6.63
C ASP A 238 -10.93 28.62 6.58
N VAL A 239 -11.37 27.99 5.50
CA VAL A 239 -12.74 27.43 5.37
C VAL A 239 -12.98 26.34 6.42
N LEU A 240 -12.04 25.41 6.58
CA LEU A 240 -12.12 24.32 7.56
C LEU A 240 -12.16 24.88 8.98
N ALA A 241 -11.23 25.77 9.33
CA ALA A 241 -11.17 26.41 10.63
C ALA A 241 -12.48 27.13 10.97
N GLY A 242 -13.05 27.87 10.00
CA GLY A 242 -14.34 28.55 10.16
C GLY A 242 -15.51 27.58 10.32
N ALA A 243 -15.47 26.42 9.69
CA ALA A 243 -16.50 25.39 9.88
C ALA A 243 -16.41 24.78 11.29
N LEU A 244 -15.21 24.43 11.76
CA LEU A 244 -14.98 23.86 13.10
C LEU A 244 -15.32 24.85 14.21
N GLN A 245 -14.94 26.11 14.10
CA GLN A 245 -15.23 27.13 15.12
C GLN A 245 -16.73 27.24 15.40
N ARG A 246 -17.58 27.02 14.40
CA ARG A 246 -19.06 27.07 14.56
C ARG A 246 -19.62 25.85 15.31
N THR A 247 -18.88 24.76 15.43
CA THR A 247 -19.33 23.56 16.16
C THR A 247 -19.11 23.65 17.66
N GLY A 248 -18.20 24.52 18.12
CA GLY A 248 -17.72 24.57 19.51
C GLY A 248 -16.69 23.49 19.84
N THR A 249 -16.25 22.70 18.83
CA THR A 249 -15.17 21.71 18.98
C THR A 249 -14.12 21.94 17.89
N ILE A 250 -12.87 22.12 18.31
CA ILE A 250 -11.73 22.38 17.44
C ILE A 250 -10.65 21.32 17.63
N ALA A 251 -9.78 21.16 16.66
CA ALA A 251 -8.60 20.29 16.71
C ALA A 251 -7.51 20.82 15.78
N PRO A 252 -6.23 20.44 15.94
CA PRO A 252 -5.16 20.82 15.05
C PRO A 252 -5.41 20.46 13.59
N LEU A 253 -5.01 21.36 12.70
CA LEU A 253 -5.16 21.20 11.24
C LEU A 253 -3.80 20.95 10.59
N ALA A 254 -3.80 20.24 9.48
CA ALA A 254 -2.70 20.12 8.57
C ALA A 254 -3.22 19.94 7.14
N PHE A 255 -2.35 20.02 6.16
CA PHE A 255 -2.57 19.46 4.83
C PHE A 255 -1.62 18.29 4.59
N ALA A 256 -2.03 17.34 3.73
CA ALA A 256 -1.18 16.22 3.35
C ALA A 256 -0.04 16.72 2.45
N ASN A 257 1.17 16.27 2.72
CA ASN A 257 2.34 16.49 1.90
C ASN A 257 3.17 15.19 1.80
N TRP A 258 4.09 15.14 0.86
CA TRP A 258 4.92 13.98 0.61
C TRP A 258 6.28 14.38 0.01
N PRO A 259 7.28 13.48 -0.10
CA PRO A 259 8.63 13.86 -0.49
C PRO A 259 8.76 14.53 -1.85
N THR A 260 7.89 14.22 -2.82
CA THR A 260 7.95 14.82 -4.17
C THR A 260 7.47 16.27 -4.22
N THR A 261 6.80 16.74 -3.18
CA THR A 261 6.37 18.14 -3.03
C THR A 261 6.76 18.72 -1.68
N ASP A 262 7.73 18.13 -0.98
CA ASP A 262 8.23 18.69 0.27
C ASP A 262 9.01 20.01 0.04
N PRO A 263 9.24 20.83 1.08
CA PRO A 263 9.92 22.10 0.92
C PRO A 263 11.44 22.00 0.86
N LEU A 264 12.01 20.80 0.98
CA LEU A 264 13.44 20.59 0.91
C LEU A 264 13.93 20.60 -0.56
N ARG A 265 15.23 20.62 -0.73
CA ARG A 265 15.86 20.50 -2.05
C ARG A 265 16.77 19.29 -2.08
N HIS A 266 16.59 18.47 -3.08
CA HIS A 266 17.30 17.21 -3.25
C HIS A 266 18.10 17.20 -4.56
N PRO A 267 19.23 17.94 -4.65
CA PRO A 267 19.96 18.09 -5.92
C PRO A 267 20.56 16.78 -6.43
N THR A 268 20.49 15.72 -5.65
CA THR A 268 20.92 14.38 -6.04
C THR A 268 19.79 13.52 -6.60
N GLU A 269 18.52 14.01 -6.60
CA GLU A 269 17.39 13.25 -7.14
C GLU A 269 17.58 13.03 -8.65
N PRO A 270 17.63 11.75 -9.11
CA PRO A 270 17.85 11.46 -10.52
C PRO A 270 16.61 11.67 -11.39
N ASN A 271 15.43 11.66 -10.82
CA ASN A 271 14.17 11.89 -11.51
C ASN A 271 13.68 13.30 -11.21
N ASP A 272 13.81 14.20 -12.19
CA ASP A 272 13.40 15.60 -12.03
C ASP A 272 11.94 15.77 -11.57
N ALA A 273 11.07 14.81 -11.85
CA ALA A 273 9.67 14.85 -11.41
C ALA A 273 9.50 14.69 -9.89
N GLU A 274 10.48 14.09 -9.22
CA GLU A 274 10.42 13.79 -7.78
C GLU A 274 10.94 14.93 -6.88
N ASP A 275 11.57 15.97 -7.44
CA ASP A 275 12.00 17.20 -6.74
C ASP A 275 11.66 18.45 -7.58
N LEU A 276 10.49 18.42 -8.22
CA LEU A 276 10.10 19.44 -9.21
C LEU A 276 9.63 20.75 -8.57
N VAL A 277 8.90 20.67 -7.47
CA VAL A 277 8.23 21.81 -6.79
C VAL A 277 8.08 21.51 -5.30
N GLY A 278 8.14 22.56 -4.47
CA GLY A 278 7.92 22.41 -3.02
C GLY A 278 6.65 23.13 -2.54
N ILE A 279 5.98 22.53 -1.58
CA ILE A 279 4.87 23.09 -0.81
C ILE A 279 5.31 23.15 0.66
N ASP A 280 5.44 24.35 1.21
CA ASP A 280 5.98 24.58 2.54
C ASP A 280 4.89 24.92 3.56
N ALA A 281 4.69 24.06 4.55
CA ALA A 281 3.74 24.30 5.63
C ALA A 281 4.06 25.60 6.43
N ASN A 282 5.32 26.06 6.45
CA ASN A 282 5.68 27.34 7.06
C ASN A 282 5.10 28.54 6.31
N ARG A 283 4.69 28.38 5.06
CA ARG A 283 4.08 29.42 4.22
C ARG A 283 2.56 29.52 4.41
N VAL A 284 1.96 28.54 5.08
CA VAL A 284 0.54 28.53 5.45
C VAL A 284 0.46 28.75 6.95
N GLN A 285 -0.02 29.90 7.39
CA GLN A 285 0.11 30.32 8.78
C GLN A 285 -1.24 30.53 9.45
N PRO A 286 -1.49 29.93 10.63
CA PRO A 286 -2.62 30.28 11.45
C PRO A 286 -2.50 31.70 11.98
N THR A 287 -3.63 32.44 12.00
CA THR A 287 -3.72 33.74 12.68
C THR A 287 -3.96 33.56 14.18
N SER A 288 -3.89 34.65 14.93
CA SER A 288 -4.28 34.63 16.34
C SER A 288 -5.76 34.28 16.59
N ALA A 289 -6.60 34.30 15.57
CA ALA A 289 -8.02 33.90 15.67
C ALA A 289 -8.20 32.37 15.57
N TRP A 290 -7.20 31.62 15.12
CA TRP A 290 -7.23 30.16 15.13
C TRP A 290 -6.42 29.61 16.30
N ARG A 291 -7.11 28.98 17.24
CA ARG A 291 -6.53 28.42 18.46
C ARG A 291 -6.52 26.87 18.47
N GLY A 292 -7.05 26.24 17.42
CA GLY A 292 -7.11 24.77 17.33
C GLY A 292 -5.76 24.09 17.10
N GLY A 293 -4.73 24.86 16.71
CA GLY A 293 -3.39 24.33 16.42
C GLY A 293 -3.16 24.05 14.92
N TYR A 294 -1.89 23.92 14.56
CA TYR A 294 -1.45 23.61 13.20
C TYR A 294 -0.16 22.77 13.25
N PHE A 295 0.00 21.81 12.33
CA PHE A 295 1.17 20.93 12.28
C PHE A 295 1.54 20.60 10.84
N ALA A 296 2.79 20.21 10.61
CA ALA A 296 3.27 19.70 9.33
C ALA A 296 3.02 18.19 9.25
N SER A 297 2.49 17.73 8.13
CA SER A 297 2.10 16.33 7.90
C SER A 297 2.78 15.80 6.65
N TYR A 298 3.44 14.64 6.77
CA TYR A 298 4.15 14.02 5.65
C TYR A 298 3.83 12.54 5.52
N HIS A 299 3.61 12.10 4.27
CA HIS A 299 3.77 10.70 3.91
C HIS A 299 5.26 10.48 3.63
N ALA A 300 5.94 9.67 4.40
CA ALA A 300 7.38 9.49 4.28
C ALA A 300 7.73 8.00 4.31
N TYR A 301 8.15 7.48 3.17
CA TYR A 301 8.52 6.08 2.99
C TYR A 301 10.04 5.92 2.88
N PRO A 302 10.65 4.82 3.39
CA PRO A 302 12.11 4.70 3.46
C PRO A 302 12.78 4.33 2.14
N TYR A 303 12.02 4.11 1.08
CA TYR A 303 12.50 3.64 -0.24
C TYR A 303 12.27 4.65 -1.36
N PHE A 304 11.51 5.71 -1.14
CA PHE A 304 11.09 6.66 -2.17
C PHE A 304 11.06 8.09 -1.64
N PRO A 305 11.47 9.10 -2.45
CA PRO A 305 12.19 9.04 -3.73
C PRO A 305 13.67 8.61 -3.62
N ASP A 306 14.37 8.54 -4.77
CA ASP A 306 15.74 8.04 -4.87
C ASP A 306 16.79 8.93 -4.20
N PHE A 307 16.52 10.21 -3.92
CA PHE A 307 17.43 11.05 -3.15
C PHE A 307 17.79 10.43 -1.78
N GLN A 308 16.91 9.61 -1.20
CA GLN A 308 17.23 8.89 0.04
C GLN A 308 18.42 7.93 -0.13
N ARG A 309 18.67 7.46 -1.35
CA ARG A 309 19.82 6.61 -1.70
C ARG A 309 21.07 7.43 -2.03
N HIS A 310 20.94 8.70 -2.43
CA HIS A 310 21.99 9.46 -3.06
C HIS A 310 22.38 10.77 -2.34
N GLU A 311 21.51 11.31 -1.46
CA GLU A 311 21.79 12.56 -0.77
C GLU A 311 22.90 12.36 0.29
N PRO A 312 24.09 12.99 0.14
CA PRO A 312 25.22 12.72 1.03
C PRO A 312 24.95 13.04 2.49
N ALA A 313 24.14 14.06 2.77
CA ALA A 313 23.77 14.43 4.13
C ALA A 313 22.98 13.33 4.82
N TYR A 314 22.07 12.68 4.10
CA TYR A 314 21.27 11.59 4.64
C TYR A 314 22.10 10.32 4.80
N GLN A 315 22.96 10.00 3.82
CA GLN A 315 23.87 8.85 3.87
C GLN A 315 24.85 8.92 5.03
N GLN A 316 25.17 10.10 5.54
CA GLN A 316 26.08 10.27 6.69
C GLN A 316 25.36 10.29 8.03
N THR A 317 24.05 10.42 8.06
CA THR A 317 23.26 10.42 9.29
C THR A 317 23.36 9.07 9.99
N THR A 318 23.56 9.09 11.31
CA THR A 318 23.62 7.86 12.12
C THR A 318 22.45 7.83 13.10
N TYR A 319 21.71 6.73 13.07
CA TYR A 319 20.64 6.42 14.00
C TYR A 319 20.76 4.96 14.48
N GLY A 320 20.52 4.69 15.75
CA GLY A 320 20.62 3.32 16.28
C GLY A 320 21.98 2.66 16.09
N GLY A 321 23.07 3.43 15.94
CA GLY A 321 24.43 2.92 15.74
C GLY A 321 24.79 2.55 14.30
N ARG A 322 23.90 2.78 13.32
CA ARG A 322 24.15 2.56 11.89
C ARG A 322 23.85 3.82 11.07
N LYS A 323 24.36 3.84 9.84
CA LYS A 323 23.97 4.86 8.86
C LYS A 323 22.51 4.62 8.45
N ASP A 324 21.68 5.65 8.57
CA ASP A 324 20.26 5.58 8.28
C ASP A 324 19.80 6.82 7.50
N PRO A 325 19.67 6.71 6.19
CA PRO A 325 19.23 7.83 5.34
C PRO A 325 17.81 8.32 5.63
N TYR A 326 16.91 7.42 6.01
CA TYR A 326 15.54 7.79 6.38
C TYR A 326 15.50 8.67 7.64
N ALA A 327 16.30 8.34 8.66
CA ALA A 327 16.49 9.20 9.82
C ALA A 327 17.07 10.56 9.41
N GLY A 328 17.96 10.58 8.43
CA GLY A 328 18.52 11.80 7.86
C GLY A 328 17.46 12.71 7.25
N TYR A 329 16.63 12.15 6.41
CA TYR A 329 15.52 12.85 5.78
C TYR A 329 14.50 13.39 6.80
N LEU A 330 14.01 12.56 7.72
CA LEU A 330 13.06 12.97 8.76
C LEU A 330 13.65 14.06 9.69
N THR A 331 14.94 13.99 9.98
CA THR A 331 15.64 15.01 10.76
C THR A 331 15.69 16.34 10.02
N ALA A 332 15.91 16.31 8.70
CA ALA A 332 15.91 17.50 7.85
C ALA A 332 14.51 18.13 7.79
N LEU A 333 13.45 17.36 7.59
CA LEU A 333 12.06 17.82 7.62
C LEU A 333 11.71 18.47 8.97
N LYS A 334 12.00 17.79 10.09
CA LYS A 334 11.77 18.32 11.42
C LYS A 334 12.52 19.62 11.67
N LYS A 335 13.76 19.72 11.22
CA LYS A 335 14.57 20.95 11.32
C LYS A 335 13.99 22.09 10.52
N HIS A 336 13.44 21.80 9.32
CA HIS A 336 12.77 22.80 8.48
C HIS A 336 11.53 23.37 9.18
N HIS A 337 10.77 22.53 9.88
CA HIS A 337 9.57 22.90 10.64
C HIS A 337 9.88 23.18 12.14
N ALA A 338 10.91 24.00 12.41
CA ALA A 338 11.38 24.26 13.78
C ALA A 338 10.37 24.98 14.69
N THR A 339 9.25 25.47 14.18
CA THR A 339 8.23 26.24 14.93
C THR A 339 6.88 25.55 15.04
N MET A 340 6.71 24.34 14.46
CA MET A 340 5.49 23.57 14.52
C MET A 340 5.77 22.07 14.68
N PRO A 341 4.82 21.28 15.22
CA PRO A 341 4.98 19.83 15.26
C PRO A 341 5.05 19.26 13.83
N THR A 342 5.86 18.21 13.66
CA THR A 342 5.92 17.44 12.41
C THR A 342 5.45 16.02 12.69
N MET A 343 4.56 15.49 11.87
CA MET A 343 3.97 14.16 12.01
C MET A 343 4.15 13.38 10.70
N VAL A 344 4.50 12.10 10.80
CA VAL A 344 4.53 11.17 9.67
C VAL A 344 3.17 10.50 9.59
N THR A 345 2.32 10.98 8.70
CA THR A 345 0.93 10.52 8.57
C THR A 345 0.78 9.32 7.65
N GLU A 346 1.85 8.93 6.95
CA GLU A 346 2.02 7.62 6.33
C GLU A 346 3.46 7.17 6.33
N PHE A 347 3.67 5.91 6.66
CA PHE A 347 4.93 5.18 6.47
C PHE A 347 4.65 3.69 6.44
N GLY A 348 5.57 2.91 5.87
CA GLY A 348 5.49 1.44 5.89
C GLY A 348 6.26 0.79 4.77
N VAL A 349 6.39 -0.53 4.86
CA VAL A 349 6.85 -1.41 3.78
C VAL A 349 5.86 -2.55 3.61
N PRO A 350 5.53 -2.94 2.37
CA PRO A 350 4.56 -4.00 2.10
C PRO A 350 5.21 -5.39 2.10
N SER A 351 4.38 -6.43 2.25
CA SER A 351 4.76 -7.84 2.23
C SER A 351 4.34 -8.50 0.92
N SER A 352 5.09 -8.36 -0.14
CA SER A 352 4.79 -8.91 -1.47
C SER A 352 5.96 -9.69 -2.05
N ILE A 353 5.72 -10.45 -3.12
CA ILE A 353 6.79 -11.05 -3.93
C ILE A 353 7.42 -10.00 -4.83
N GLY A 354 6.63 -9.14 -5.45
CA GLY A 354 7.14 -8.05 -6.28
C GLY A 354 7.63 -6.87 -5.44
N SER A 355 8.45 -6.03 -6.06
CA SER A 355 8.91 -4.75 -5.51
C SER A 355 8.93 -3.70 -6.60
N ALA A 356 8.64 -2.45 -6.24
CA ALA A 356 8.67 -1.31 -7.17
C ALA A 356 9.85 -0.37 -6.92
N HIS A 357 10.39 -0.33 -5.71
CA HIS A 357 11.56 0.48 -5.37
C HIS A 357 12.47 -0.25 -4.38
N SER A 358 13.77 -0.17 -4.62
CA SER A 358 14.77 -0.68 -3.68
C SER A 358 15.19 0.46 -2.73
N GLY A 359 15.00 0.24 -1.43
CA GLY A 359 15.32 1.21 -0.40
C GLY A 359 16.67 0.98 0.27
N PRO A 360 17.22 2.01 0.95
CA PRO A 360 18.35 1.83 1.84
C PRO A 360 18.06 0.80 2.95
N LEU A 361 19.08 0.07 3.36
CA LEU A 361 19.03 -0.91 4.45
C LEU A 361 18.08 -2.10 4.20
N GLY A 362 17.73 -2.39 2.95
CA GLY A 362 16.77 -3.45 2.60
C GLY A 362 15.33 -3.11 3.00
N ARG A 363 15.03 -1.83 3.18
CA ARG A 363 13.67 -1.34 3.41
C ARG A 363 12.99 -1.09 2.07
N ASP A 364 12.81 -2.16 1.29
CA ASP A 364 12.29 -2.11 -0.08
C ASP A 364 10.75 -1.98 -0.10
N GLN A 365 10.23 -1.41 -1.17
CA GLN A 365 8.79 -1.40 -1.42
C GLN A 365 8.34 -2.77 -1.97
N GLY A 366 8.44 -3.81 -1.17
CA GLY A 366 8.11 -5.18 -1.53
C GLY A 366 9.29 -6.12 -1.40
N ASP A 367 9.14 -7.34 -1.92
CA ASP A 367 10.07 -8.47 -1.71
C ASP A 367 10.32 -8.77 -0.22
N ASN A 368 9.33 -8.53 0.62
CA ASN A 368 9.37 -8.83 2.04
C ASN A 368 8.39 -9.96 2.37
N THR A 369 8.76 -10.84 3.30
CA THR A 369 7.78 -11.69 3.98
C THR A 369 6.87 -10.84 4.87
N GLU A 370 5.71 -11.36 5.23
CA GLU A 370 4.84 -10.67 6.18
C GLU A 370 5.57 -10.32 7.49
N ARG A 371 6.38 -11.26 8.01
CA ARG A 371 7.13 -11.06 9.23
C ARG A 371 8.22 -9.99 9.10
N GLU A 372 8.93 -9.95 7.98
CA GLU A 372 9.93 -8.92 7.69
C GLU A 372 9.27 -7.54 7.58
N ALA A 373 8.18 -7.44 6.83
CA ALA A 373 7.43 -6.19 6.71
C ALA A 373 6.93 -5.69 8.08
N MET A 374 6.33 -6.54 8.90
CA MET A 374 5.85 -6.17 10.23
C MET A 374 7.01 -5.78 11.18
N ALA A 375 8.16 -6.45 11.09
CA ALA A 375 9.34 -6.11 11.88
C ALA A 375 9.92 -4.74 11.47
N THR A 376 10.03 -4.49 10.15
CA THR A 376 10.50 -3.21 9.61
C THR A 376 9.54 -2.07 9.99
N ASN A 377 8.23 -2.26 9.87
CA ASN A 377 7.24 -1.27 10.28
C ASN A 377 7.30 -0.97 11.79
N ALA A 378 7.57 -1.98 12.61
CA ALA A 378 7.79 -1.80 14.05
C ALA A 378 9.07 -1.01 14.34
N GLU A 379 10.14 -1.24 13.59
CA GLU A 379 11.39 -0.48 13.70
C GLU A 379 11.18 0.99 13.28
N LEU A 380 10.56 1.23 12.12
CA LEU A 380 10.24 2.58 11.63
C LEU A 380 9.37 3.36 12.61
N LEU A 381 8.36 2.74 13.23
CA LEU A 381 7.53 3.39 14.24
C LEU A 381 8.35 3.86 15.45
N ARG A 382 9.28 3.03 15.93
CA ARG A 382 10.19 3.39 17.03
C ARG A 382 11.17 4.48 16.62
N GLU A 383 11.69 4.41 15.40
CA GLU A 383 12.61 5.39 14.83
C GLU A 383 11.97 6.77 14.74
N ILE A 384 10.78 6.88 14.18
CA ILE A 384 10.04 8.14 14.05
C ILE A 384 9.81 8.77 15.43
N LYS A 385 9.41 7.97 16.44
CA LYS A 385 9.32 8.44 17.84
C LYS A 385 10.67 8.89 18.38
N GLY A 386 11.73 8.09 18.17
CA GLY A 386 13.07 8.37 18.65
C GLY A 386 13.69 9.64 18.08
N LEU A 387 13.32 10.03 16.87
CA LEU A 387 13.67 11.30 16.24
C LEU A 387 12.87 12.48 16.80
N GLY A 388 11.87 12.22 17.66
CA GLY A 388 11.06 13.24 18.32
C GLY A 388 10.07 13.93 17.41
N LEU A 389 9.50 13.21 16.44
CA LEU A 389 8.32 13.65 15.70
C LEU A 389 7.07 13.47 16.57
N ALA A 390 5.95 14.08 16.17
CA ALA A 390 4.76 14.17 17.01
C ALA A 390 3.80 12.97 16.88
N GLY A 391 3.99 12.14 15.86
CA GLY A 391 3.18 10.94 15.64
C GLY A 391 3.58 10.22 14.36
N ALA A 392 3.08 9.00 14.22
CA ALA A 392 3.33 8.17 13.06
C ALA A 392 2.17 7.22 12.78
N PHE A 393 1.72 7.18 11.53
CA PHE A 393 0.59 6.36 11.10
C PHE A 393 1.07 5.32 10.10
N VAL A 394 1.00 4.04 10.47
CA VAL A 394 1.35 2.94 9.59
C VAL A 394 0.39 2.91 8.40
N PHE A 395 0.89 2.82 7.21
CA PHE A 395 0.13 2.48 6.02
C PHE A 395 0.26 0.96 5.82
N GLU A 396 -0.83 0.14 5.93
CA GLU A 396 -2.20 0.50 6.28
C GLU A 396 -2.93 -0.65 7.03
N TRP A 397 -4.25 -0.59 7.25
CA TRP A 397 -4.96 -1.61 8.02
C TRP A 397 -5.18 -2.91 7.25
N THR A 398 -5.75 -2.84 6.04
CA THR A 398 -6.07 -4.02 5.20
C THR A 398 -5.35 -3.97 3.86
N ASP A 399 -5.07 -5.13 3.28
CA ASP A 399 -4.63 -5.23 1.89
C ASP A 399 -5.70 -4.70 0.93
N GLU A 400 -5.27 -3.99 -0.15
CA GLU A 400 -6.16 -3.31 -1.09
C GLU A 400 -5.96 -3.80 -2.53
N TRP A 401 -6.84 -4.69 -3.00
CA TRP A 401 -6.70 -5.37 -4.29
C TRP A 401 -6.78 -4.45 -5.52
N PHE A 402 -7.44 -3.31 -5.40
CA PHE A 402 -7.60 -2.37 -6.53
C PHE A 402 -6.30 -1.66 -6.91
N LYS A 403 -5.32 -1.63 -6.04
CA LYS A 403 -4.06 -0.90 -6.25
C LYS A 403 -3.19 -1.52 -7.33
N SER A 404 -2.40 -0.66 -7.97
CA SER A 404 -1.38 -1.03 -8.96
C SER A 404 -0.12 -0.22 -8.73
N THR A 405 1.01 -0.69 -9.26
CA THR A 405 2.30 0.01 -9.24
C THR A 405 2.76 0.34 -10.64
N TRP A 406 3.66 1.30 -10.78
CA TRP A 406 4.16 1.75 -12.07
C TRP A 406 4.75 0.60 -12.91
N ASN A 407 5.38 -0.40 -12.28
CA ASN A 407 6.02 -1.53 -12.96
C ASN A 407 5.08 -2.72 -13.21
N THR A 408 3.87 -2.73 -12.67
CA THR A 408 2.87 -3.79 -12.92
C THR A 408 1.64 -3.28 -13.66
N SER A 409 1.24 -2.01 -13.48
CA SER A 409 0.05 -1.44 -14.12
C SER A 409 0.03 -1.55 -15.67
N PRO A 410 1.15 -1.45 -16.39
CA PRO A 410 1.14 -1.63 -17.84
C PRO A 410 0.74 -3.05 -18.28
N ARG A 411 0.90 -4.03 -17.39
CA ARG A 411 0.58 -5.44 -17.61
C ARG A 411 -0.85 -5.81 -17.23
N GLN A 412 -1.49 -5.01 -16.37
CA GLN A 412 -2.77 -5.31 -15.71
C GLN A 412 -3.89 -4.48 -16.33
N ARG A 413 -4.48 -4.99 -17.39
CA ARG A 413 -5.53 -4.30 -18.16
C ARG A 413 -6.74 -5.19 -18.41
N PRO A 414 -7.95 -4.67 -18.32
CA PRO A 414 -8.30 -3.28 -18.02
C PRO A 414 -8.18 -2.98 -16.50
N LEU A 415 -7.84 -1.74 -16.16
CA LEU A 415 -7.64 -1.36 -14.75
C LEU A 415 -8.95 -1.31 -13.95
N ASP A 416 -10.10 -1.13 -14.60
CA ASP A 416 -11.43 -1.13 -13.98
C ASP A 416 -11.89 -2.52 -13.49
N ARG A 417 -11.10 -3.57 -13.72
CA ARG A 417 -11.32 -4.93 -13.18
C ARG A 417 -10.26 -5.34 -12.14
N LYS A 418 -9.31 -4.44 -11.84
CA LYS A 418 -8.18 -4.78 -10.97
C LYS A 418 -8.59 -5.18 -9.55
N ALA A 419 -9.69 -4.64 -9.04
CA ALA A 419 -10.21 -5.00 -7.73
C ALA A 419 -10.69 -6.47 -7.63
N LEU A 420 -10.87 -7.16 -8.74
CA LEU A 420 -11.39 -8.54 -8.79
C LEU A 420 -10.33 -9.62 -8.64
N TRP A 421 -9.06 -9.28 -8.52
CA TRP A 421 -7.98 -10.25 -8.33
C TRP A 421 -6.78 -9.63 -7.62
N HIS A 422 -6.02 -10.47 -6.93
CA HIS A 422 -4.93 -10.07 -6.05
C HIS A 422 -3.59 -10.50 -6.66
N SER A 423 -2.75 -9.54 -7.04
CA SER A 423 -1.49 -9.82 -7.71
C SER A 423 -0.32 -9.86 -6.72
N PRO A 424 0.34 -11.01 -6.53
CA PRO A 424 1.53 -11.09 -5.68
C PRO A 424 2.73 -10.27 -6.16
N TRP A 425 2.69 -9.79 -7.41
CA TRP A 425 3.73 -8.93 -7.97
C TRP A 425 3.49 -7.45 -7.71
N THR A 426 2.25 -7.06 -7.39
CA THR A 426 1.87 -5.66 -7.13
C THR A 426 1.99 -5.35 -5.65
N ASN A 427 3.10 -4.79 -5.26
CA ASN A 427 3.43 -4.53 -3.87
C ASN A 427 2.44 -3.59 -3.15
N GLU A 428 1.87 -2.60 -3.84
CA GLU A 428 0.85 -1.69 -3.28
C GLU A 428 -0.38 -2.40 -2.71
N GLN A 429 -0.66 -3.61 -3.16
CA GLN A 429 -1.78 -4.40 -2.65
C GLN A 429 -1.53 -5.04 -1.28
N TYR A 430 -0.30 -4.99 -0.75
CA TYR A 430 0.14 -5.81 0.39
C TYR A 430 0.63 -5.00 1.60
N PHE A 431 0.23 -3.76 1.74
CA PHE A 431 0.59 -2.92 2.89
C PHE A 431 -0.18 -3.25 4.16
N GLY A 432 -1.32 -3.91 4.06
CA GLY A 432 -2.20 -4.20 5.20
C GLY A 432 -1.49 -4.94 6.34
N ILE A 433 -1.87 -4.60 7.57
CA ILE A 433 -1.59 -5.45 8.76
C ILE A 433 -2.50 -6.69 8.72
N VAL A 434 -3.69 -6.53 8.15
CA VAL A 434 -4.65 -7.61 7.90
C VAL A 434 -4.56 -8.01 6.43
N ALA A 435 -4.15 -9.24 6.19
CA ALA A 435 -4.22 -9.86 4.88
C ALA A 435 -5.66 -10.17 4.50
N THR A 436 -5.96 -10.01 3.21
CA THR A 436 -7.23 -10.38 2.59
C THR A 436 -6.96 -11.49 1.57
N ASP A 437 -6.84 -12.72 2.08
CA ASP A 437 -6.51 -13.87 1.24
C ASP A 437 -7.72 -14.33 0.42
N ALA A 438 -7.52 -14.66 -0.85
CA ALA A 438 -8.56 -15.30 -1.68
C ALA A 438 -9.10 -16.55 -1.00
N ALA A 439 -10.44 -16.68 -0.90
CA ALA A 439 -11.06 -17.73 -0.10
C ALA A 439 -11.51 -18.94 -0.92
N THR A 440 -11.86 -18.73 -2.20
CA THR A 440 -12.42 -19.78 -3.04
C THR A 440 -11.37 -20.34 -3.98
N ARG A 441 -10.85 -21.51 -3.63
CA ARG A 441 -9.98 -22.26 -4.53
C ARG A 441 -10.82 -23.18 -5.41
N SER A 442 -10.59 -23.15 -6.71
CA SER A 442 -11.26 -24.03 -7.66
C SER A 442 -10.90 -25.51 -7.43
N ASP A 443 -11.76 -26.40 -7.88
CA ASP A 443 -11.48 -27.83 -7.90
C ASP A 443 -10.24 -28.15 -8.75
N ARG A 444 -9.54 -29.22 -8.39
CA ARG A 444 -8.36 -29.66 -9.15
C ARG A 444 -8.79 -30.30 -10.47
N THR A 445 -8.24 -29.80 -11.56
CA THR A 445 -8.39 -30.37 -12.89
C THR A 445 -7.14 -31.18 -13.24
N ARG A 446 -7.33 -32.43 -13.64
CA ARG A 446 -6.24 -33.28 -14.13
C ARG A 446 -5.94 -32.94 -15.59
N ILE A 447 -4.67 -32.69 -15.89
CA ILE A 447 -4.18 -32.42 -17.25
C ILE A 447 -3.63 -33.71 -17.86
N GLY A 448 -4.20 -34.12 -18.97
CA GLY A 448 -3.72 -35.24 -19.79
C GLY A 448 -3.62 -36.58 -19.04
N SER A 449 -2.95 -37.53 -19.66
CA SER A 449 -2.62 -38.85 -19.11
C SER A 449 -1.12 -38.92 -18.76
N SER A 450 -0.73 -39.92 -17.92
CA SER A 450 0.66 -40.11 -17.55
C SER A 450 1.55 -40.39 -18.77
N ALA A 451 2.76 -39.82 -18.79
CA ALA A 451 3.76 -40.04 -19.84
C ALA A 451 5.20 -39.88 -19.29
N GLY A 452 6.08 -40.78 -19.68
CA GLY A 452 7.51 -40.75 -19.28
C GLY A 452 7.69 -40.72 -17.77
N GLY A 453 8.42 -39.72 -17.28
CA GLY A 453 8.66 -39.47 -15.86
C GLY A 453 7.49 -38.78 -15.12
N VAL A 454 6.43 -38.37 -15.82
CA VAL A 454 5.30 -37.63 -15.22
C VAL A 454 4.12 -38.56 -14.99
N ARG A 455 3.67 -38.72 -13.74
CA ARG A 455 2.50 -39.53 -13.35
C ARG A 455 1.19 -38.74 -13.47
N SER A 456 1.18 -37.51 -13.01
CA SER A 456 -0.01 -36.65 -13.11
C SER A 456 0.40 -35.18 -12.98
N VAL A 457 -0.40 -34.34 -13.63
CA VAL A 457 -0.41 -32.88 -13.45
C VAL A 457 -1.82 -32.51 -13.04
N GLU A 458 -1.96 -31.80 -11.93
CA GLU A 458 -3.23 -31.27 -11.45
C GLU A 458 -3.11 -29.76 -11.33
N VAL A 459 -4.10 -29.02 -11.80
CA VAL A 459 -4.15 -27.55 -11.78
C VAL A 459 -5.42 -27.10 -11.06
N SER A 460 -5.31 -26.07 -10.26
CA SER A 460 -6.42 -25.32 -9.65
C SER A 460 -6.03 -23.85 -9.53
N HIS A 461 -6.95 -22.97 -9.20
CA HIS A 461 -6.67 -21.54 -9.03
C HIS A 461 -7.55 -20.92 -7.96
N ASP A 462 -7.20 -19.74 -7.53
CA ASP A 462 -8.03 -18.74 -6.87
C ASP A 462 -7.80 -17.36 -7.53
N GLU A 463 -8.28 -16.30 -6.93
CA GLU A 463 -8.16 -14.94 -7.44
C GLU A 463 -6.71 -14.40 -7.39
N SER A 464 -5.80 -15.10 -6.69
CA SER A 464 -4.40 -14.69 -6.55
C SER A 464 -3.42 -15.59 -7.31
N TRP A 465 -3.71 -16.89 -7.38
CA TRP A 465 -2.73 -17.90 -7.77
C TRP A 465 -3.27 -18.97 -8.71
N VAL A 466 -2.39 -19.48 -9.56
CA VAL A 466 -2.53 -20.77 -10.22
C VAL A 466 -1.68 -21.80 -9.49
N TYR A 467 -2.31 -22.86 -9.01
CA TYR A 467 -1.68 -23.95 -8.27
C TYR A 467 -1.47 -25.16 -9.16
N LEU A 468 -0.27 -25.73 -9.10
CA LEU A 468 0.07 -26.99 -9.76
C LEU A 468 0.55 -28.02 -8.76
N SER A 469 0.13 -29.28 -8.95
CA SER A 469 0.70 -30.44 -8.26
C SER A 469 1.17 -31.42 -9.32
N VAL A 470 2.47 -31.63 -9.44
CA VAL A 470 3.09 -32.49 -10.43
C VAL A 470 3.69 -33.69 -9.72
N ARG A 471 3.13 -34.88 -9.99
CA ARG A 471 3.68 -36.15 -9.47
C ARG A 471 4.58 -36.81 -10.49
N LEU A 472 5.76 -37.22 -10.02
CA LEU A 472 6.81 -37.82 -10.82
C LEU A 472 7.03 -39.29 -10.46
N THR A 473 7.59 -40.06 -11.39
CA THR A 473 7.96 -41.45 -11.13
C THR A 473 9.24 -41.59 -10.30
N VAL A 474 10.12 -40.59 -10.42
CA VAL A 474 11.38 -40.42 -9.68
C VAL A 474 11.60 -38.96 -9.39
N PRO A 475 12.41 -38.57 -8.40
CA PRO A 475 12.77 -37.17 -8.19
C PRO A 475 13.27 -36.50 -9.47
N PRO A 476 13.05 -35.20 -9.66
CA PRO A 476 13.20 -34.53 -10.95
C PRO A 476 14.61 -34.61 -11.52
N ARG A 477 14.68 -35.10 -12.74
CA ARG A 477 15.76 -34.83 -13.70
C ARG A 477 15.13 -34.01 -14.80
N PRO A 478 15.65 -32.85 -15.18
CA PRO A 478 14.88 -31.63 -15.20
C PRO A 478 13.42 -31.86 -15.61
N LEU A 479 12.50 -31.41 -14.77
CA LEU A 479 11.09 -31.25 -15.11
C LEU A 479 10.93 -29.92 -15.81
N VAL A 480 10.30 -29.91 -16.99
CA VAL A 480 9.91 -28.70 -17.69
C VAL A 480 8.39 -28.63 -17.76
N LEU A 481 7.83 -27.55 -17.25
CA LEU A 481 6.43 -27.19 -17.43
C LEU A 481 6.34 -26.09 -18.49
N GLY A 482 5.46 -26.24 -19.46
CA GLY A 482 5.20 -25.26 -20.51
C GLY A 482 3.78 -24.75 -20.43
N PHE A 483 3.58 -23.45 -20.63
CA PHE A 483 2.29 -22.79 -20.68
C PHE A 483 2.14 -22.07 -22.02
N ASP A 484 1.15 -22.50 -22.80
CA ASP A 484 0.74 -21.90 -24.06
C ASP A 484 -0.47 -21.00 -23.78
N VAL A 485 -0.22 -19.70 -23.73
CA VAL A 485 -1.19 -18.70 -23.30
C VAL A 485 -1.71 -17.90 -24.50
N ILE A 486 -0.83 -17.58 -25.45
CA ILE A 486 -1.12 -16.73 -26.60
C ILE A 486 -1.31 -17.59 -27.84
N PRO A 487 -2.54 -17.78 -28.33
CA PRO A 487 -2.83 -18.77 -29.39
C PRO A 487 -2.06 -18.59 -30.70
N THR A 488 -1.49 -17.42 -30.95
CA THR A 488 -0.80 -17.06 -32.20
C THR A 488 0.71 -16.90 -32.06
N ALA A 489 1.24 -17.07 -30.88
CA ALA A 489 2.65 -16.86 -30.59
C ALA A 489 3.28 -18.19 -30.17
N GLY A 490 3.95 -18.89 -30.98
CA GLY A 490 4.51 -20.16 -30.52
C GLY A 490 5.28 -20.93 -31.57
N GLU A 491 6.35 -20.35 -32.13
CA GLU A 491 7.35 -21.19 -32.80
C GLU A 491 8.08 -22.03 -31.75
N PRO A 492 8.29 -23.33 -32.01
CA PRO A 492 9.07 -24.19 -31.13
C PRO A 492 10.50 -23.63 -30.93
N ALA A 493 10.82 -23.23 -29.71
CA ALA A 493 12.08 -22.62 -29.34
C ALA A 493 12.92 -23.56 -28.46
N LEU A 494 14.26 -23.47 -28.52
CA LEU A 494 15.13 -24.20 -27.59
C LEU A 494 14.81 -23.77 -26.16
N LEU A 495 14.61 -24.75 -25.28
CA LEU A 495 14.39 -24.49 -23.86
C LEU A 495 15.64 -23.86 -23.22
N PRO A 496 15.49 -23.04 -22.18
CA PRO A 496 16.62 -22.39 -21.51
C PRO A 496 17.56 -23.40 -20.85
N VAL A 497 17.08 -24.62 -20.57
CA VAL A 497 17.84 -25.70 -19.95
C VAL A 497 17.53 -27.04 -20.64
N GLY A 498 18.50 -27.92 -20.77
CA GLY A 498 18.32 -29.30 -21.20
C GLY A 498 18.23 -29.56 -22.70
N GLY A 499 18.38 -28.55 -23.56
CA GLY A 499 18.49 -28.69 -25.02
C GLY A 499 17.23 -29.14 -25.76
N GLY A 500 16.10 -29.27 -25.07
CA GLY A 500 14.79 -29.55 -25.66
C GLY A 500 14.15 -28.34 -26.33
N ARG A 501 13.01 -28.53 -27.03
CA ARG A 501 12.22 -27.44 -27.65
C ARG A 501 10.87 -27.27 -26.94
N SER A 502 10.39 -26.07 -26.86
CA SER A 502 9.21 -25.65 -26.08
C SER A 502 7.88 -25.99 -26.74
N ASN A 503 7.73 -26.68 -27.74
CA ASN A 503 6.43 -27.02 -28.36
C ASN A 503 5.39 -25.89 -28.43
N GLY A 504 5.85 -24.64 -28.59
CA GLY A 504 4.96 -23.48 -28.70
C GLY A 504 4.54 -22.80 -27.39
N SER A 505 5.13 -23.15 -26.25
CA SER A 505 4.83 -22.47 -24.97
C SER A 505 5.36 -21.03 -24.95
N ASP A 506 4.63 -20.14 -24.27
CA ASP A 506 4.98 -18.72 -24.05
C ASP A 506 5.73 -18.52 -22.73
N VAL A 507 5.42 -19.36 -21.75
CA VAL A 507 6.07 -19.39 -20.43
C VAL A 507 6.54 -20.80 -20.13
N VAL A 508 7.74 -20.96 -19.55
CA VAL A 508 8.25 -22.26 -19.10
C VAL A 508 8.74 -22.17 -17.67
N VAL A 509 8.47 -23.23 -16.90
CA VAL A 509 9.03 -23.43 -15.57
C VAL A 509 9.96 -24.64 -15.63
N VAL A 510 11.22 -24.44 -15.19
CA VAL A 510 12.22 -25.49 -15.15
C VAL A 510 12.53 -25.80 -13.68
N ALA A 511 12.36 -27.07 -13.30
CA ALA A 511 12.74 -27.58 -11.98
C ALA A 511 13.89 -28.57 -12.14
N ASP A 512 15.05 -28.25 -11.56
CA ASP A 512 16.28 -29.04 -11.61
C ASP A 512 17.04 -29.05 -10.27
N ALA A 513 18.29 -29.42 -10.30
CA ALA A 513 19.13 -29.46 -9.10
C ALA A 513 19.48 -28.07 -8.54
N GLU A 514 19.37 -27.02 -9.36
CA GLU A 514 19.67 -25.66 -8.97
C GLU A 514 18.45 -24.92 -8.37
N GLY A 515 17.23 -25.45 -8.58
CA GLY A 515 16.00 -24.89 -8.07
C GLY A 515 14.85 -24.91 -9.07
N VAL A 516 13.89 -24.01 -8.89
CA VAL A 516 12.75 -23.83 -9.79
C VAL A 516 12.78 -22.43 -10.36
N ARG A 517 12.81 -22.31 -11.67
CA ARG A 517 12.95 -21.03 -12.37
C ARG A 517 11.88 -20.89 -13.45
N GLN A 518 11.33 -19.71 -13.57
CA GLN A 518 10.28 -19.36 -14.53
C GLN A 518 10.81 -18.38 -15.57
N TYR A 519 10.60 -18.71 -16.84
CA TYR A 519 11.05 -17.94 -17.98
C TYR A 519 9.84 -17.58 -18.86
N GLY A 520 9.84 -16.36 -19.37
CA GLY A 520 8.96 -15.94 -20.44
C GLY A 520 9.72 -15.89 -21.77
N ARG A 521 9.00 -15.91 -22.89
CA ARG A 521 9.60 -15.60 -24.19
C ARG A 521 10.15 -14.16 -24.18
N ALA A 522 11.35 -13.97 -24.73
CA ALA A 522 12.00 -12.65 -24.72
C ALA A 522 11.18 -11.58 -25.49
N ASP A 523 10.43 -11.95 -26.52
CA ASP A 523 9.54 -11.06 -27.26
C ASP A 523 8.22 -10.74 -26.52
N GLN A 524 7.90 -11.49 -25.48
CA GLN A 524 6.76 -11.28 -24.59
C GLN A 524 7.21 -10.80 -23.19
N ASP A 525 8.45 -10.35 -23.05
CA ASP A 525 8.96 -9.88 -21.78
C ASP A 525 8.29 -8.56 -21.37
N GLY A 526 7.59 -8.59 -20.24
CA GLY A 526 6.89 -7.42 -19.70
C GLY A 526 7.79 -6.22 -19.42
N ARG A 527 9.10 -6.41 -19.27
CA ARG A 527 10.07 -5.32 -19.13
C ARG A 527 10.10 -4.37 -20.31
N TRP A 528 9.63 -4.79 -21.50
CA TRP A 528 9.41 -3.88 -22.62
C TRP A 528 8.43 -2.75 -22.29
N LEU A 529 7.51 -3.00 -21.36
CA LEU A 529 6.48 -2.04 -20.94
C LEU A 529 6.92 -1.19 -19.75
N ASP A 530 7.88 -1.69 -18.95
CA ASP A 530 8.31 -1.03 -17.71
C ASP A 530 9.45 -0.02 -17.92
N GLN A 531 10.12 -0.03 -19.09
CA GLN A 531 11.41 0.65 -19.24
C GLN A 531 11.34 2.07 -19.78
N GLY A 532 10.18 2.53 -20.19
CA GLY A 532 10.05 3.84 -20.81
C GLY A 532 10.84 3.96 -22.12
N LYS A 533 10.79 5.12 -22.73
CA LYS A 533 11.45 5.37 -24.02
C LYS A 533 12.97 5.25 -23.94
N GLY A 534 13.55 4.27 -24.60
CA GLY A 534 14.99 4.15 -24.82
C GLY A 534 15.72 3.00 -24.14
N ALA A 535 15.05 2.16 -23.36
CA ALA A 535 15.70 1.12 -22.55
C ALA A 535 15.74 -0.30 -23.18
N ALA A 536 15.49 -0.42 -24.47
CA ALA A 536 15.52 -1.73 -25.19
C ALA A 536 16.88 -2.45 -25.08
N SER A 537 17.97 -1.73 -24.79
CA SER A 537 19.31 -2.30 -24.65
C SER A 537 19.52 -3.18 -23.42
N ASP A 538 18.64 -3.06 -22.42
CA ASP A 538 18.77 -3.78 -21.15
C ASP A 538 17.99 -5.12 -21.14
N LEU A 539 17.27 -5.42 -22.22
CA LEU A 539 16.63 -6.72 -22.39
C LEU A 539 17.66 -7.80 -22.69
N LEU A 540 17.51 -8.95 -22.05
CA LEU A 540 18.41 -10.08 -22.29
C LEU A 540 18.27 -10.59 -23.72
N PRO A 541 19.38 -10.81 -24.44
CA PRO A 541 19.31 -11.44 -25.75
C PRO A 541 18.89 -12.90 -25.62
N GLY A 542 18.22 -13.40 -26.63
CA GLY A 542 17.85 -14.81 -26.70
C GLY A 542 16.34 -15.02 -26.82
N THR A 543 15.92 -16.29 -26.83
CA THR A 543 14.53 -16.70 -27.01
C THR A 543 13.74 -16.67 -25.70
N TRP A 544 14.41 -16.90 -24.57
CA TRP A 544 13.86 -16.96 -23.23
C TRP A 544 14.55 -15.97 -22.30
N ALA A 545 13.76 -15.32 -21.47
CA ALA A 545 14.22 -14.43 -20.42
C ALA A 545 13.73 -14.91 -19.07
N LEU A 546 14.60 -14.98 -18.07
CA LEU A 546 14.19 -15.15 -16.67
C LEU A 546 13.25 -13.98 -16.31
N GLN A 547 12.08 -14.30 -15.76
CA GLN A 547 11.10 -13.26 -15.42
C GLN A 547 11.65 -12.33 -14.34
N ARG A 548 11.51 -11.03 -14.57
CA ARG A 548 11.97 -9.97 -13.68
C ARG A 548 10.98 -8.83 -13.64
N LEU A 549 10.96 -8.10 -12.54
CA LEU A 549 10.32 -6.80 -12.42
C LEU A 549 11.39 -5.72 -12.42
N THR A 550 11.15 -4.63 -13.12
CA THR A 550 11.99 -3.44 -13.02
C THR A 550 11.71 -2.76 -11.68
N THR A 551 12.74 -2.48 -10.89
CA THR A 551 12.63 -1.76 -9.62
C THR A 551 13.23 -0.35 -9.71
N ASN A 552 14.07 -0.12 -10.71
CA ASN A 552 14.58 1.21 -11.05
C ASN A 552 14.94 1.29 -12.53
N HIS A 553 14.64 2.40 -13.16
CA HIS A 553 15.10 2.69 -14.52
C HIS A 553 16.59 3.06 -14.53
N VAL A 554 17.18 3.14 -15.73
CA VAL A 554 18.49 3.78 -15.90
C VAL A 554 18.39 5.23 -15.45
N GLN A 555 19.24 5.63 -14.52
CA GLN A 555 19.24 6.95 -13.91
C GLN A 555 20.59 7.65 -14.05
N THR A 556 20.59 8.97 -13.92
CA THR A 556 21.82 9.76 -13.81
C THR A 556 21.69 10.71 -12.63
N VAL A 557 22.50 10.51 -11.61
CA VAL A 557 22.54 11.41 -10.44
C VAL A 557 23.02 12.80 -10.88
N PRO A 558 22.24 13.87 -10.73
CA PRO A 558 22.55 15.17 -11.34
C PRO A 558 23.85 15.79 -10.85
N THR A 559 24.19 15.64 -9.57
CA THR A 559 25.37 16.25 -8.94
C THR A 559 26.68 15.56 -9.32
N THR A 560 26.69 14.23 -9.34
CA THR A 560 27.90 13.44 -9.57
C THR A 560 28.07 13.03 -11.04
N LYS A 561 27.01 13.14 -11.83
CA LYS A 561 26.90 12.58 -13.20
C LYS A 561 27.05 11.06 -13.24
N TRP A 562 26.87 10.40 -12.11
CA TRP A 562 26.87 8.95 -12.03
C TRP A 562 25.70 8.41 -12.82
N ARG A 563 25.98 7.52 -13.77
CA ARG A 563 24.96 6.76 -14.48
C ARG A 563 24.75 5.42 -13.75
N LEU A 564 23.57 5.24 -13.23
CA LEU A 564 23.13 4.01 -12.56
C LEU A 564 22.42 3.12 -13.59
N PRO A 565 22.73 1.81 -13.62
CA PRO A 565 22.00 0.88 -14.49
C PRO A 565 20.57 0.71 -14.00
N ALA A 566 19.70 0.15 -14.85
CA ALA A 566 18.40 -0.32 -14.41
C ALA A 566 18.56 -1.45 -13.38
N GLU A 567 17.68 -1.48 -12.38
CA GLU A 567 17.64 -2.51 -11.34
C GLU A 567 16.44 -3.43 -11.56
N PHE A 568 16.61 -4.71 -11.26
CA PHE A 568 15.60 -5.72 -11.48
C PHE A 568 15.49 -6.70 -10.32
N LEU A 569 14.26 -7.03 -9.95
CA LEU A 569 13.96 -8.12 -9.05
C LEU A 569 13.69 -9.41 -9.85
N PRO A 570 14.45 -10.50 -9.63
CA PRO A 570 14.30 -11.75 -10.40
C PRO A 570 13.12 -12.59 -9.88
N VAL A 571 11.89 -12.16 -10.10
CA VAL A 571 10.66 -12.87 -9.68
C VAL A 571 10.49 -14.25 -10.32
N GLY A 572 11.25 -14.54 -11.36
CA GLY A 572 11.32 -15.86 -11.98
C GLY A 572 12.21 -16.88 -11.24
N GLU A 573 13.01 -16.47 -10.27
CA GLU A 573 13.68 -17.36 -9.33
C GLU A 573 12.71 -17.73 -8.22
N LEU A 574 11.93 -18.81 -8.42
CA LEU A 574 10.87 -19.18 -7.49
C LEU A 574 11.46 -19.58 -6.13
N ARG A 575 10.81 -19.14 -5.05
CA ARG A 575 11.26 -19.39 -3.68
C ARG A 575 10.72 -20.71 -3.16
N ARG A 576 11.61 -21.52 -2.61
CA ARG A 576 11.23 -22.76 -1.92
C ARG A 576 10.81 -22.48 -0.50
N GLY A 577 9.67 -23.05 -0.10
CA GLY A 577 9.22 -22.91 1.29
C GLY A 577 7.80 -23.43 1.53
N ASP A 578 7.31 -23.18 2.71
CA ASP A 578 5.92 -23.38 3.09
C ASP A 578 5.23 -22.02 3.17
N TRP A 579 4.22 -21.84 2.36
CA TRP A 579 3.42 -20.60 2.30
C TRP A 579 2.15 -20.65 3.18
N THR A 580 2.01 -21.70 4.02
CA THR A 580 0.86 -21.80 4.91
C THR A 580 0.91 -20.69 5.96
N PRO A 581 -0.10 -19.82 6.03
CA PRO A 581 -0.13 -18.74 7.01
C PRO A 581 -0.01 -19.24 8.46
N GLY A 582 0.70 -18.50 9.30
CA GLY A 582 0.89 -18.80 10.73
C GLY A 582 1.85 -19.95 11.02
N ARG A 583 2.47 -20.57 10.01
CA ARG A 583 3.38 -21.69 10.22
C ARG A 583 4.78 -21.19 10.63
N ALA A 584 5.29 -21.76 11.72
CA ALA A 584 6.65 -21.46 12.17
C ALA A 584 7.69 -21.79 11.06
N GLY A 585 8.50 -20.79 10.67
CA GLY A 585 9.47 -20.93 9.58
C GLY A 585 8.84 -20.89 8.17
N GLY A 586 7.56 -20.52 8.06
CA GLY A 586 6.92 -20.26 6.78
C GLY A 586 7.50 -19.01 6.10
N ASP A 587 7.43 -18.98 4.78
CA ASP A 587 7.75 -17.80 3.95
C ASP A 587 6.52 -17.47 3.10
N SER A 588 5.90 -16.32 3.35
CA SER A 588 4.73 -15.86 2.58
C SER A 588 5.03 -15.67 1.09
N ARG A 589 6.31 -15.51 0.72
CA ARG A 589 6.77 -15.42 -0.67
C ARG A 589 7.06 -16.78 -1.31
N ALA A 590 7.03 -17.89 -0.55
CA ALA A 590 7.35 -19.22 -1.10
C ALA A 590 6.38 -19.58 -2.23
N GLN A 591 6.92 -20.15 -3.30
CA GLN A 591 6.18 -20.46 -4.52
C GLN A 591 6.24 -21.95 -4.88
N TYR A 592 7.18 -22.70 -4.30
CA TYR A 592 7.23 -24.16 -4.50
C TYR A 592 7.66 -24.93 -3.27
N SER A 593 7.20 -26.17 -3.23
CA SER A 593 7.61 -27.15 -2.23
C SER A 593 7.64 -28.56 -2.83
N TYR A 594 8.41 -29.45 -2.22
CA TYR A 594 8.43 -30.87 -2.56
C TYR A 594 7.74 -31.67 -1.46
N ALA A 595 6.94 -32.66 -1.87
CA ALA A 595 6.31 -33.66 -1.01
C ALA A 595 6.68 -35.08 -1.45
N ASP A 596 6.26 -36.10 -0.69
CA ASP A 596 6.39 -37.52 -1.00
C ASP A 596 7.84 -37.93 -1.31
N GLY A 597 8.79 -37.49 -0.49
CA GLY A 597 10.22 -37.77 -0.71
C GLY A 597 10.82 -37.14 -1.96
N GLY A 598 10.23 -36.04 -2.44
CA GLY A 598 10.69 -35.31 -3.63
C GLY A 598 9.98 -35.72 -4.93
N SER A 599 9.06 -36.67 -4.89
CA SER A 599 8.35 -37.14 -6.08
C SER A 599 7.10 -36.31 -6.42
N THR A 600 6.72 -35.36 -5.57
CA THR A 600 5.65 -34.40 -5.85
C THR A 600 6.18 -32.98 -5.75
N LEU A 601 6.11 -32.22 -6.86
CA LEU A 601 6.37 -30.79 -6.89
C LEU A 601 5.03 -30.04 -6.78
N ASN A 602 4.87 -29.23 -5.73
CA ASN A 602 3.76 -28.30 -5.61
C ASN A 602 4.26 -26.91 -5.94
N LEU A 603 3.48 -26.18 -6.74
CA LEU A 603 3.76 -24.82 -7.20
C LEU A 603 2.53 -23.93 -6.96
N ARG A 604 2.77 -22.65 -6.72
CA ARG A 604 1.81 -21.58 -6.94
C ARG A 604 2.47 -20.50 -7.79
N LEU A 605 1.82 -20.12 -8.87
CA LEU A 605 2.29 -19.13 -9.85
C LEU A 605 1.35 -17.94 -9.84
N ALA A 606 1.90 -16.73 -9.78
CA ALA A 606 1.09 -15.52 -9.93
C ALA A 606 0.45 -15.48 -11.33
N TRP A 607 -0.75 -14.97 -11.45
CA TRP A 607 -1.43 -14.83 -12.75
C TRP A 607 -0.62 -13.98 -13.73
N ASP A 608 -0.01 -12.89 -13.25
CA ASP A 608 0.90 -12.05 -14.06
C ASP A 608 2.05 -12.84 -14.68
N SER A 609 2.56 -13.83 -13.94
CA SER A 609 3.69 -14.64 -14.39
C SER A 609 3.33 -15.58 -15.54
N LEU A 610 2.04 -15.82 -15.76
CA LEU A 610 1.47 -16.56 -16.87
C LEU A 610 0.88 -15.65 -17.95
N LEU A 611 1.37 -14.42 -18.09
CA LEU A 611 0.90 -13.42 -19.04
C LEU A 611 -0.59 -13.08 -18.92
N MET A 612 -1.22 -13.34 -17.78
CA MET A 612 -2.61 -12.91 -17.56
C MET A 612 -2.64 -11.44 -17.17
N SER A 613 -3.37 -10.66 -17.96
CA SER A 613 -3.60 -9.23 -17.71
C SER A 613 -4.82 -9.01 -16.81
N ASP A 614 -5.84 -9.85 -16.97
CA ASP A 614 -7.00 -9.95 -16.10
C ASP A 614 -7.51 -11.40 -16.06
N PRO A 615 -7.20 -12.17 -15.01
CA PRO A 615 -7.67 -13.55 -14.90
C PRO A 615 -9.19 -13.63 -14.71
N SER A 616 -9.84 -12.60 -14.15
CA SER A 616 -11.28 -12.60 -13.91
C SER A 616 -12.10 -12.69 -15.21
N SER A 617 -11.56 -12.17 -16.31
CA SER A 617 -12.17 -12.21 -17.62
C SER A 617 -11.44 -13.11 -18.63
N ARG A 618 -10.42 -13.85 -18.20
CA ARG A 618 -9.52 -14.64 -19.09
C ARG A 618 -8.83 -13.78 -20.14
N THR A 619 -8.41 -12.59 -19.75
CA THR A 619 -7.68 -11.67 -20.63
C THR A 619 -6.18 -11.84 -20.46
N ALA A 620 -5.49 -12.19 -21.53
CA ALA A 620 -4.04 -12.33 -21.59
C ALA A 620 -3.39 -11.08 -22.19
N LEU A 621 -2.13 -10.83 -21.78
CA LEU A 621 -1.28 -9.75 -22.26
C LEU A 621 -0.49 -10.20 -23.49
N LEU A 622 -0.54 -9.44 -24.56
CA LEU A 622 0.24 -9.60 -25.76
C LEU A 622 1.18 -8.41 -25.94
N VAL A 623 2.45 -8.60 -25.65
CA VAL A 623 3.47 -7.56 -25.80
C VAL A 623 3.86 -7.43 -27.28
N ARG A 624 3.87 -6.20 -27.80
CA ARG A 624 4.20 -5.87 -29.20
C ARG A 624 5.49 -5.07 -29.33
N GLY A 625 6.25 -4.96 -28.28
CA GLY A 625 7.49 -4.18 -28.21
C GLY A 625 7.44 -3.08 -27.16
N PRO A 626 8.43 -2.17 -27.13
CA PRO A 626 8.50 -1.11 -26.14
C PRO A 626 7.21 -0.27 -26.09
N ASP A 627 6.69 -0.04 -24.89
CA ASP A 627 5.48 0.76 -24.61
C ASP A 627 4.21 0.33 -25.37
N ARG A 628 4.19 -0.88 -25.94
CA ARG A 628 3.05 -1.38 -26.71
C ARG A 628 2.61 -2.75 -26.23
N ALA A 629 1.44 -2.81 -25.62
CA ALA A 629 0.75 -4.03 -25.27
C ALA A 629 -0.68 -4.02 -25.80
N GLU A 630 -1.15 -5.19 -26.18
CA GLU A 630 -2.53 -5.48 -26.52
C GLU A 630 -3.06 -6.54 -25.53
N THR A 631 -4.36 -6.61 -25.38
CA THR A 631 -5.00 -7.67 -24.60
C THR A 631 -5.83 -8.56 -25.50
N ILE A 632 -5.83 -9.86 -25.24
CA ILE A 632 -6.63 -10.85 -25.95
C ILE A 632 -7.39 -11.71 -24.97
N THR A 633 -8.63 -12.03 -25.28
CA THR A 633 -9.40 -13.02 -24.52
C THR A 633 -9.01 -14.42 -24.97
N ILE A 634 -8.70 -15.30 -24.01
CA ILE A 634 -8.31 -16.67 -24.27
C ILE A 634 -9.39 -17.66 -23.79
N ALA A 635 -9.49 -18.80 -24.43
CA ALA A 635 -10.41 -19.85 -24.02
C ALA A 635 -9.84 -20.72 -22.89
N ALA A 636 -8.55 -20.97 -22.94
CA ALA A 636 -7.82 -21.85 -22.00
C ALA A 636 -6.33 -21.56 -22.09
N VAL A 637 -5.57 -22.01 -21.11
CA VAL A 637 -4.10 -22.08 -21.13
C VAL A 637 -3.69 -23.51 -21.42
N GLY A 638 -2.88 -23.72 -22.47
CA GLY A 638 -2.24 -25.00 -22.73
C GLY A 638 -1.22 -25.32 -21.63
N VAL A 639 -1.26 -26.53 -21.07
CA VAL A 639 -0.35 -26.97 -20.00
C VAL A 639 0.38 -28.22 -20.47
N ARG A 640 1.70 -28.19 -20.38
CA ARG A 640 2.59 -29.30 -20.75
C ARG A 640 3.54 -29.59 -19.59
N ALA A 641 3.87 -30.87 -19.42
CA ALA A 641 4.85 -31.30 -18.44
C ALA A 641 5.74 -32.40 -19.02
N SER A 642 7.02 -32.17 -19.08
CA SER A 642 8.01 -33.10 -19.66
C SER A 642 9.06 -33.51 -18.64
N ALA A 643 9.25 -34.81 -18.46
CA ALA A 643 10.32 -35.41 -17.69
C ALA A 643 10.60 -36.83 -18.22
N GLY A 644 11.90 -37.22 -18.34
CA GLY A 644 12.32 -38.59 -18.65
C GLY A 644 11.82 -39.11 -20.01
N GLY A 645 11.76 -38.28 -21.05
CA GLY A 645 11.46 -38.64 -22.43
C GLY A 645 9.97 -38.75 -22.77
N GLY A 646 9.04 -38.35 -21.90
CA GLY A 646 7.61 -38.27 -22.15
C GLY A 646 7.05 -36.89 -21.84
N GLU A 647 5.91 -36.56 -22.47
CA GLU A 647 5.19 -35.31 -22.25
C GLU A 647 3.71 -35.59 -21.90
N VAL A 648 3.26 -35.01 -20.80
CA VAL A 648 1.83 -34.86 -20.51
C VAL A 648 1.37 -33.52 -21.08
N ALA A 649 0.28 -33.48 -21.84
CA ALA A 649 -0.26 -32.27 -22.42
C ALA A 649 -1.78 -32.21 -22.29
N GLY A 650 -2.32 -31.00 -22.16
CA GLY A 650 -3.75 -30.71 -22.13
C GLY A 650 -3.96 -29.22 -21.94
N SER A 651 -5.19 -28.82 -21.65
CA SER A 651 -5.52 -27.41 -21.42
C SER A 651 -6.24 -27.22 -20.10
N TYR A 652 -6.05 -26.06 -19.51
CA TYR A 652 -6.73 -25.61 -18.32
C TYR A 652 -7.60 -24.39 -18.63
N THR A 653 -8.85 -24.45 -18.22
CA THR A 653 -9.80 -23.33 -18.34
C THR A 653 -10.53 -23.12 -17.01
N TRP A 654 -11.12 -21.95 -16.84
CA TRP A 654 -11.85 -21.58 -15.65
C TRP A 654 -13.05 -20.70 -15.97
N GLN A 655 -13.98 -20.59 -15.01
CA GLN A 655 -15.10 -19.66 -15.12
C GLN A 655 -14.62 -18.24 -14.85
N THR A 656 -15.10 -17.29 -15.65
CA THR A 656 -14.91 -15.86 -15.38
C THR A 656 -15.67 -15.44 -14.12
N TRP A 657 -15.21 -14.40 -13.45
CA TRP A 657 -15.87 -13.90 -12.24
C TRP A 657 -15.97 -12.39 -12.21
N ASP A 658 -17.02 -11.87 -11.59
CA ASP A 658 -17.29 -10.45 -11.35
C ASP A 658 -17.49 -10.14 -9.84
N THR A 659 -17.33 -11.14 -9.00
CA THR A 659 -17.38 -11.03 -7.54
C THR A 659 -16.27 -11.88 -6.96
N VAL A 660 -15.76 -11.48 -5.79
CA VAL A 660 -14.69 -12.18 -5.10
C VAL A 660 -15.12 -12.61 -3.71
N THR A 661 -14.49 -13.66 -3.20
CA THR A 661 -14.59 -14.08 -1.80
C THR A 661 -13.20 -14.08 -1.19
N TYR A 662 -13.11 -13.62 0.06
CA TYR A 662 -11.84 -13.53 0.75
C TYR A 662 -12.00 -13.86 2.24
N THR A 663 -10.91 -14.19 2.89
CA THR A 663 -10.81 -14.33 4.34
C THR A 663 -9.79 -13.33 4.86
N GLU A 664 -10.13 -12.73 6.00
CA GLU A 664 -9.18 -11.86 6.68
C GLU A 664 -8.41 -12.63 7.75
N ARG A 665 -7.14 -12.31 7.84
CA ARG A 665 -6.28 -12.74 8.94
C ARG A 665 -5.26 -11.65 9.26
N VAL A 666 -4.82 -11.61 10.49
CA VAL A 666 -3.68 -10.79 10.88
C VAL A 666 -2.39 -11.43 10.33
N LYS A 667 -1.54 -10.64 9.68
CA LYS A 667 -0.29 -11.11 9.06
C LYS A 667 0.71 -11.64 10.10
N ASP A 668 1.55 -12.55 9.64
CA ASP A 668 2.64 -13.08 10.46
C ASP A 668 3.60 -11.94 10.88
N GLY A 669 3.98 -11.95 12.15
CA GLY A 669 4.81 -10.89 12.72
C GLY A 669 4.07 -9.64 13.21
N ALA A 670 2.75 -9.53 13.05
CA ALA A 670 1.98 -8.40 13.55
C ALA A 670 2.09 -8.18 15.08
N ASN A 671 2.44 -9.21 15.83
CA ASN A 671 2.76 -9.08 17.25
C ASN A 671 3.98 -8.18 17.52
N LEU A 672 4.96 -8.11 16.59
CA LEU A 672 6.12 -7.22 16.68
C LEU A 672 5.69 -5.76 16.53
N LEU A 673 4.81 -5.50 15.56
CA LEU A 673 4.24 -4.17 15.36
C LEU A 673 3.30 -3.78 16.51
N ALA A 674 2.47 -4.70 17.00
CA ALA A 674 1.63 -4.47 18.18
C ALA A 674 2.46 -4.14 19.43
N GLN A 675 3.62 -4.77 19.60
CA GLN A 675 4.57 -4.41 20.66
C GLN A 675 5.08 -2.97 20.47
N ALA A 676 5.46 -2.59 19.24
CA ALA A 676 5.92 -1.24 18.95
C ALA A 676 4.83 -0.18 19.21
N PHE A 677 3.56 -0.45 18.86
CA PHE A 677 2.43 0.43 19.19
C PHE A 677 2.31 0.66 20.70
N ARG A 678 2.39 -0.39 21.52
CA ARG A 678 2.34 -0.27 22.99
C ARG A 678 3.53 0.50 23.56
N GLU A 679 4.74 0.20 23.09
CA GLU A 679 5.97 0.88 23.55
C GLU A 679 6.00 2.36 23.16
N THR A 680 5.55 2.67 21.97
CA THR A 680 5.56 4.05 21.46
C THR A 680 4.39 4.88 22.00
N GLY A 681 3.26 4.25 22.28
CA GLY A 681 2.11 4.88 22.91
C GLY A 681 2.23 5.03 24.44
N ALA A 682 3.20 4.39 25.08
CA ALA A 682 3.40 4.59 26.51
C ALA A 682 3.88 6.04 26.81
N THR A 683 3.20 6.69 27.72
CA THR A 683 3.70 7.93 28.33
C THR A 683 4.87 7.56 29.25
N ARG A 684 5.97 8.30 29.19
CA ARG A 684 7.09 8.14 30.13
C ARG A 684 6.80 8.90 31.42
#